data_30cf6cf6f34337af26334b4285894958
#
_entry.id   30cf6cf6f34337af26334b4285894958
#
_cell.length_a   1.000
_cell.length_b   1.000
_cell.length_c   1.000
_cell.angle_alpha   90.00
_cell.angle_beta   90.00
_cell.angle_gamma   90.00
#
_symmetry.space_group_name_H-M   'P 1'
#
loop_
_entity.id
_entity.type
_entity.pdbx_description
1 polymer ?
#
loop_
_entity_poly.entity_id
_entity_poly.type
_entity_poly.pdbx_seq_one_letter_code
_entity_poly.pdbx_strand_id
1 'polypeptide(L)'
;MTDSLLRIEDLHVEIAGRGRTVRALDGIDLDLAPGEALGIVGESGCGKTMTALSVLGLLPPGGRITQGRILLGGTDLAAAPEPALRKVRGNTVGMVFQDPLTSLNPTLTIGAQVAEPLLLHRQLTKADAWGRAEETLRLVGMPRPAERLTSYPHQLSGGMRQRVAIAMALVCEPRLLIADEPTTALDATTQHQILELIDELRARLGMALILVTHDLGVIARRVDRVAVMYGGRIAERASVRPLFATPRHRYTQALFAALPDLPRLPPGGGAPPADGGRPLATIPGLPPSLVTRTTGCRFAPRCGFVTDLCRVAEPELTDGPDGTAPAATAHAFACFHPAGPAPGADPAAELRPPAPAAPPVRTDEPLLRLTDVGKSYPLHGGPFTRRKPGGRGAEVSAVAGVSLTVRRGETFGIVGESGCGKSTLGRIAVGLEAPTTGTVHFAGRDISTLNRRELRAHRREVQLMFQDSYASMDPRMRVGAVLREPLVIQGIGDRAEQRRRIAGLLDDVGLPRGAVDRYPHEFSGGQRQRLGLARALALAPSLVVADEPVSALDVSVQAQILNLLRELQREKGIGYLFISHDLAVVRHLADSVGVMYLGKLVETGPAEQVFARPLHPYTRGLLDTVNAPGPDAAPAGAPLAGEAPSAATPPSGCRFRTRCPVATALCATTEPPPAEPETAGHRVACHFPLTVEAVSNG
;
A
#
# COMPACT_ATOMS: atom_id res chain seq x y z
N MET A 1 -36.60 15.70 -5.89
CA MET A 1 -35.45 15.89 -5.00
C MET A 1 -35.17 14.54 -4.38
N THR A 2 -34.13 13.84 -4.83
CA THR A 2 -33.72 12.56 -4.25
C THR A 2 -33.28 12.80 -2.80
N ASP A 3 -33.91 12.08 -1.85
CA ASP A 3 -33.61 12.18 -0.41
C ASP A 3 -32.15 11.77 -0.18
N SER A 4 -31.24 12.74 -0.04
CA SER A 4 -29.82 12.50 0.24
C SER A 4 -29.68 12.01 1.67
N LEU A 5 -28.94 10.90 1.90
CA LEU A 5 -28.64 10.40 3.23
C LEU A 5 -27.66 11.34 3.96
N LEU A 6 -26.58 11.73 3.26
CA LEU A 6 -25.58 12.68 3.75
C LEU A 6 -25.43 13.80 2.74
N ARG A 7 -25.39 15.06 3.22
CA ARG A 7 -25.10 16.24 2.42
C ARG A 7 -24.14 17.15 3.16
N ILE A 8 -23.02 17.44 2.55
CA ILE A 8 -22.02 18.40 3.02
C ILE A 8 -22.11 19.61 2.12
N GLU A 9 -22.25 20.79 2.70
CA GLU A 9 -22.41 22.06 1.99
C GLU A 9 -21.37 23.07 2.47
N ASP A 10 -20.54 23.54 1.54
CA ASP A 10 -19.51 24.57 1.74
C ASP A 10 -18.68 24.37 3.02
N LEU A 11 -18.19 23.14 3.24
CA LEU A 11 -17.51 22.76 4.47
C LEU A 11 -16.09 23.30 4.52
N HIS A 12 -15.79 24.10 5.54
CA HIS A 12 -14.45 24.60 5.85
C HIS A 12 -13.99 24.09 7.21
N VAL A 13 -12.75 23.56 7.24
CA VAL A 13 -12.12 23.06 8.47
C VAL A 13 -10.74 23.65 8.64
N GLU A 14 -10.52 24.27 9.79
CA GLU A 14 -9.22 24.81 10.19
C GLU A 14 -8.65 24.03 11.39
N ILE A 15 -7.33 23.86 11.40
CA ILE A 15 -6.59 23.29 12.52
C ILE A 15 -5.60 24.34 13.02
N ALA A 16 -5.83 24.81 14.24
CA ALA A 16 -4.93 25.77 14.90
C ALA A 16 -3.71 25.02 15.47
N GLY A 17 -2.50 25.42 15.04
CA GLY A 17 -1.24 24.95 15.56
C GLY A 17 -0.42 26.10 16.18
N ARG A 18 0.78 25.81 16.69
CA ARG A 18 1.69 26.79 17.28
C ARG A 18 2.07 27.89 16.26
N GLY A 19 1.34 29.01 16.25
CA GLY A 19 1.57 30.16 15.37
C GLY A 19 1.21 29.97 13.90
N ARG A 20 0.51 28.90 13.54
CA ARG A 20 0.07 28.61 12.16
C ARG A 20 -1.33 27.99 12.17
N THR A 21 -2.16 28.37 11.19
CA THR A 21 -3.45 27.76 10.96
C THR A 21 -3.40 26.96 9.65
N VAL A 22 -3.76 25.69 9.70
CA VAL A 22 -3.88 24.82 8.53
C VAL A 22 -5.33 24.79 8.10
N ARG A 23 -5.64 25.17 6.85
CA ARG A 23 -6.95 25.05 6.24
C ARG A 23 -7.08 23.68 5.60
N ALA A 24 -7.48 22.71 6.42
CA ALA A 24 -7.54 21.32 5.98
C ALA A 24 -8.63 21.07 4.94
N LEU A 25 -9.77 21.76 5.05
CA LEU A 25 -10.85 21.77 4.06
C LEU A 25 -11.23 23.23 3.79
N ASP A 26 -11.57 23.52 2.52
CA ASP A 26 -11.84 24.88 2.07
C ASP A 26 -12.94 24.91 1.00
N GLY A 27 -14.20 24.74 1.43
CA GLY A 27 -15.38 24.71 0.57
C GLY A 27 -15.60 23.33 -0.07
N ILE A 28 -15.93 22.33 0.73
CA ILE A 28 -16.25 20.97 0.25
C ILE A 28 -17.76 20.82 0.13
N ASP A 29 -18.21 20.44 -1.08
CA ASP A 29 -19.59 20.09 -1.40
C ASP A 29 -19.68 18.63 -1.82
N LEU A 30 -20.39 17.81 -1.03
CA LEU A 30 -20.61 16.38 -1.29
C LEU A 30 -22.02 15.98 -0.92
N ASP A 31 -22.59 15.08 -1.70
CA ASP A 31 -23.87 14.44 -1.44
C ASP A 31 -23.74 12.93 -1.59
N LEU A 32 -24.50 12.17 -0.82
CA LEU A 32 -24.53 10.71 -0.84
C LEU A 32 -25.97 10.24 -0.67
N ALA A 33 -26.43 9.42 -1.63
CA ALA A 33 -27.75 8.81 -1.57
C ALA A 33 -27.77 7.57 -0.66
N PRO A 34 -28.94 7.13 -0.15
CA PRO A 34 -29.04 5.85 0.54
C PRO A 34 -28.55 4.68 -0.33
N GLY A 35 -27.70 3.80 0.24
CA GLY A 35 -27.16 2.65 -0.44
C GLY A 35 -26.05 2.94 -1.48
N GLU A 36 -25.76 4.21 -1.76
CA GLU A 36 -24.71 4.62 -2.69
C GLU A 36 -23.31 4.43 -2.10
N ALA A 37 -22.33 4.12 -2.95
CA ALA A 37 -20.91 4.13 -2.63
C ALA A 37 -20.21 5.34 -3.28
N LEU A 38 -19.59 6.19 -2.47
CA LEU A 38 -18.78 7.33 -2.89
C LEU A 38 -17.31 7.08 -2.57
N GLY A 39 -16.44 7.14 -3.58
CA GLY A 39 -14.99 7.12 -3.41
C GLY A 39 -14.43 8.53 -3.20
N ILE A 40 -13.53 8.70 -2.24
CA ILE A 40 -12.76 9.93 -2.07
C ILE A 40 -11.29 9.60 -2.28
N VAL A 41 -10.68 10.19 -3.32
CA VAL A 41 -9.29 9.93 -3.71
C VAL A 41 -8.45 11.21 -3.78
N GLY A 42 -7.13 11.06 -3.76
CA GLY A 42 -6.17 12.17 -3.88
C GLY A 42 -4.89 11.89 -3.09
N GLU A 43 -3.90 12.76 -3.24
CA GLU A 43 -2.61 12.66 -2.52
C GLU A 43 -2.78 12.78 -1.00
N SER A 44 -1.78 12.30 -0.25
CA SER A 44 -1.74 12.42 1.21
C SER A 44 -1.78 13.89 1.65
N GLY A 45 -2.55 14.18 2.72
CA GLY A 45 -2.73 15.55 3.20
C GLY A 45 -3.67 16.42 2.38
N CYS A 46 -4.35 15.91 1.34
CA CYS A 46 -5.32 16.70 0.57
C CYS A 46 -6.68 16.91 1.26
N GLY A 47 -6.92 16.30 2.45
CA GLY A 47 -8.14 16.50 3.24
C GLY A 47 -9.11 15.32 3.31
N LYS A 48 -8.82 14.16 2.69
CA LYS A 48 -9.71 12.96 2.66
C LYS A 48 -10.17 12.52 4.06
N THR A 49 -9.22 12.14 4.90
CA THR A 49 -9.48 11.75 6.30
C THR A 49 -10.18 12.86 7.09
N MET A 50 -9.82 14.12 6.82
CA MET A 50 -10.42 15.25 7.50
C MET A 50 -11.91 15.42 7.14
N THR A 51 -12.28 15.17 5.89
CA THR A 51 -13.69 15.13 5.46
C THR A 51 -14.45 14.02 6.20
N ALA A 52 -13.88 12.81 6.29
CA ALA A 52 -14.46 11.68 7.01
C ALA A 52 -14.66 11.99 8.52
N LEU A 53 -13.62 12.54 9.18
CA LEU A 53 -13.66 12.89 10.60
C LEU A 53 -14.64 14.03 10.90
N SER A 54 -14.82 14.98 9.97
CA SER A 54 -15.75 16.09 10.12
C SER A 54 -17.20 15.61 10.23
N VAL A 55 -17.59 14.58 9.46
CA VAL A 55 -18.93 13.97 9.53
C VAL A 55 -19.24 13.46 10.93
N LEU A 56 -18.24 12.95 11.63
CA LEU A 56 -18.38 12.42 12.99
C LEU A 56 -18.06 13.43 14.09
N GLY A 57 -17.63 14.65 13.75
CA GLY A 57 -17.16 15.62 14.74
C GLY A 57 -15.93 15.15 15.52
N LEU A 58 -15.05 14.32 14.89
CA LEU A 58 -13.83 13.76 15.49
C LEU A 58 -12.57 14.50 14.98
N LEU A 59 -12.65 15.83 14.94
CA LEU A 59 -11.52 16.65 14.51
C LEU A 59 -10.33 16.54 15.51
N PRO A 60 -9.08 16.62 15.03
CA PRO A 60 -7.92 16.60 15.91
C PRO A 60 -7.88 17.82 16.84
N PRO A 61 -7.06 17.78 17.91
CA PRO A 61 -6.91 18.92 18.82
C PRO A 61 -6.57 20.23 18.06
N GLY A 62 -7.33 21.28 18.32
CA GLY A 62 -7.24 22.54 17.59
C GLY A 62 -8.02 22.60 16.28
N GLY A 63 -8.64 21.50 15.87
CA GLY A 63 -9.51 21.41 14.68
C GLY A 63 -10.89 21.97 14.98
N ARG A 64 -11.45 22.74 14.04
CA ARG A 64 -12.81 23.31 14.11
C ARG A 64 -13.42 23.45 12.72
N ILE A 65 -14.73 23.25 12.63
CA ILE A 65 -15.51 23.65 11.46
C ILE A 65 -15.72 25.17 11.58
N THR A 66 -15.30 25.91 10.57
CA THR A 66 -15.40 27.37 10.55
C THR A 66 -16.58 27.87 9.72
N GLN A 67 -17.03 27.06 8.75
CA GLN A 67 -18.14 27.36 7.86
C GLN A 67 -18.71 26.06 7.28
N GLY A 68 -19.97 26.13 6.82
CA GLY A 68 -20.66 25.04 6.15
C GLY A 68 -21.54 24.20 7.06
N ARG A 69 -22.20 23.20 6.46
CA ARG A 69 -23.14 22.29 7.13
C ARG A 69 -22.88 20.84 6.77
N ILE A 70 -23.23 19.94 7.68
CA ILE A 70 -23.16 18.50 7.47
C ILE A 70 -24.52 17.90 7.84
N LEU A 71 -25.37 17.68 6.85
CA LEU A 71 -26.73 17.19 7.03
C LEU A 71 -26.77 15.67 6.89
N LEU A 72 -27.12 14.95 7.96
CA LEU A 72 -27.36 13.50 7.95
C LEU A 72 -28.84 13.23 8.22
N GLY A 73 -29.56 12.75 7.22
CA GLY A 73 -31.01 12.55 7.32
C GLY A 73 -31.75 13.81 7.76
N GLY A 74 -31.30 14.99 7.31
CA GLY A 74 -31.87 16.31 7.66
C GLY A 74 -31.36 16.95 8.96
N THR A 75 -30.55 16.22 9.76
CA THR A 75 -29.96 16.77 11.00
C THR A 75 -28.58 17.36 10.70
N ASP A 76 -28.34 18.61 11.08
CA ASP A 76 -27.01 19.24 10.94
C ASP A 76 -26.07 18.80 12.05
N LEU A 77 -25.07 18.02 11.67
CA LEU A 77 -24.06 17.50 12.58
C LEU A 77 -22.95 18.52 12.90
N ALA A 78 -22.72 19.52 12.02
CA ALA A 78 -21.70 20.55 12.24
C ALA A 78 -22.03 21.45 13.45
N ALA A 79 -23.30 21.69 13.69
CA ALA A 79 -23.81 22.47 14.81
C ALA A 79 -24.31 21.60 16.00
N ALA A 80 -24.23 20.26 15.87
CA ALA A 80 -24.81 19.35 16.87
C ALA A 80 -23.97 19.32 18.16
N PRO A 81 -24.59 19.32 19.34
CA PRO A 81 -23.87 19.15 20.60
C PRO A 81 -23.35 17.72 20.76
N GLU A 82 -22.29 17.56 21.58
CA GLU A 82 -21.63 16.27 21.80
C GLU A 82 -22.59 15.09 22.16
N PRO A 83 -23.64 15.26 23.00
CA PRO A 83 -24.59 14.18 23.26
C PRO A 83 -25.36 13.70 22.03
N ALA A 84 -25.61 14.58 21.03
CA ALA A 84 -26.26 14.23 19.78
C ALA A 84 -25.27 13.49 18.87
N LEU A 85 -24.02 13.96 18.76
CA LEU A 85 -22.96 13.30 18.00
C LEU A 85 -22.67 11.88 18.53
N ARG A 86 -22.67 11.67 19.85
CA ARG A 86 -22.52 10.34 20.46
C ARG A 86 -23.61 9.36 20.03
N LYS A 87 -24.84 9.81 19.82
CA LYS A 87 -25.93 8.96 19.33
C LYS A 87 -25.74 8.54 17.86
N VAL A 88 -25.00 9.31 17.09
CA VAL A 88 -24.71 9.04 15.68
C VAL A 88 -23.51 8.10 15.52
N ARG A 89 -22.44 8.36 16.29
CA ARG A 89 -21.19 7.59 16.24
C ARG A 89 -21.41 6.13 16.66
N GLY A 90 -21.03 5.20 15.79
CA GLY A 90 -21.16 3.76 16.00
C GLY A 90 -22.58 3.20 15.92
N ASN A 91 -23.60 4.05 15.77
CA ASN A 91 -24.99 3.64 15.66
C ASN A 91 -25.58 3.93 14.26
N THR A 92 -25.64 5.21 13.86
CA THR A 92 -26.14 5.59 12.52
C THR A 92 -25.01 5.64 11.49
N VAL A 93 -23.80 6.03 11.94
CA VAL A 93 -22.58 6.08 11.14
C VAL A 93 -21.53 5.21 11.80
N GLY A 94 -21.09 4.15 11.12
CA GLY A 94 -19.92 3.34 11.46
C GLY A 94 -18.68 3.90 10.81
N MET A 95 -17.52 3.77 11.45
CA MET A 95 -16.23 4.16 10.87
C MET A 95 -15.17 3.08 11.07
N VAL A 96 -14.48 2.77 9.97
CA VAL A 96 -13.25 1.98 9.97
C VAL A 96 -12.09 2.96 9.78
N PHE A 97 -11.20 3.04 10.77
CA PHE A 97 -10.04 3.94 10.74
C PHE A 97 -8.86 3.33 9.99
N GLN A 98 -7.94 4.18 9.53
CA GLN A 98 -6.79 3.83 8.71
C GLN A 98 -5.86 2.78 9.33
N ASP A 99 -5.63 2.81 10.65
CA ASP A 99 -4.74 1.88 11.34
C ASP A 99 -5.51 1.02 12.36
N PRO A 100 -5.68 -0.29 12.10
CA PRO A 100 -6.34 -1.19 13.03
C PRO A 100 -5.58 -1.42 14.35
N LEU A 101 -4.27 -1.13 14.40
CA LEU A 101 -3.48 -1.25 15.63
C LEU A 101 -3.82 -0.15 16.63
N THR A 102 -4.08 1.05 16.15
CA THR A 102 -4.46 2.20 16.99
C THR A 102 -5.95 2.24 17.27
N SER A 103 -6.78 1.59 16.44
CA SER A 103 -8.24 1.52 16.61
C SER A 103 -8.67 0.55 17.71
N LEU A 104 -7.87 -0.48 17.99
CA LEU A 104 -8.17 -1.51 18.98
C LEU A 104 -7.41 -1.24 20.28
N ASN A 105 -8.13 -1.28 21.41
CA ASN A 105 -7.48 -1.20 22.74
C ASN A 105 -6.74 -2.51 23.04
N PRO A 106 -5.40 -2.51 23.18
CA PRO A 106 -4.62 -3.72 23.37
C PRO A 106 -4.86 -4.42 24.71
N THR A 107 -5.48 -3.75 25.69
CA THR A 107 -5.74 -4.25 27.03
C THR A 107 -7.13 -4.87 27.20
N LEU A 108 -8.02 -4.71 26.21
CA LEU A 108 -9.37 -5.27 26.21
C LEU A 108 -9.45 -6.47 25.25
N THR A 109 -10.33 -7.42 25.60
CA THR A 109 -10.64 -8.54 24.71
C THR A 109 -11.44 -8.09 23.50
N ILE A 110 -11.38 -8.86 22.43
CA ILE A 110 -12.11 -8.58 21.18
C ILE A 110 -13.63 -8.52 21.45
N GLY A 111 -14.17 -9.48 22.20
CA GLY A 111 -15.59 -9.53 22.54
C GLY A 111 -16.06 -8.29 23.30
N ALA A 112 -15.26 -7.79 24.24
CA ALA A 112 -15.58 -6.59 24.98
C ALA A 112 -15.68 -5.37 24.07
N GLN A 113 -14.74 -5.24 23.11
CA GLN A 113 -14.71 -4.10 22.18
C GLN A 113 -15.83 -4.16 21.14
N VAL A 114 -16.14 -5.33 20.59
CA VAL A 114 -17.23 -5.48 19.61
C VAL A 114 -18.61 -5.31 20.28
N ALA A 115 -18.77 -5.75 21.55
CA ALA A 115 -20.03 -5.60 22.27
C ALA A 115 -20.28 -4.18 22.81
N GLU A 116 -19.24 -3.36 22.97
CA GLU A 116 -19.34 -2.01 23.55
C GLU A 116 -20.37 -1.11 22.86
N PRO A 117 -20.41 -0.95 21.52
CA PRO A 117 -21.42 -0.14 20.84
C PRO A 117 -22.84 -0.62 21.09
N LEU A 118 -23.08 -1.93 21.20
CA LEU A 118 -24.41 -2.49 21.51
C LEU A 118 -24.87 -2.13 22.92
N LEU A 119 -23.97 -2.21 23.89
CA LEU A 119 -24.28 -1.82 25.29
C LEU A 119 -24.59 -0.32 25.41
N LEU A 120 -23.90 0.51 24.61
CA LEU A 120 -24.09 1.97 24.62
C LEU A 120 -25.36 2.41 23.90
N HIS A 121 -25.72 1.78 22.77
CA HIS A 121 -26.75 2.27 21.86
C HIS A 121 -28.04 1.44 21.84
N ARG A 122 -27.99 0.14 22.19
CA ARG A 122 -29.11 -0.80 22.01
C ARG A 122 -29.72 -1.27 23.34
N GLN A 123 -29.23 -0.82 24.48
CA GLN A 123 -29.73 -1.20 25.83
C GLN A 123 -29.82 -2.73 26.01
N LEU A 124 -28.93 -3.51 25.40
CA LEU A 124 -28.89 -4.95 25.51
C LEU A 124 -28.26 -5.38 26.84
N THR A 125 -28.63 -6.59 27.31
CA THR A 125 -27.88 -7.22 28.40
C THR A 125 -26.45 -7.58 27.92
N LYS A 126 -25.52 -7.76 28.85
CA LYS A 126 -24.15 -8.21 28.50
C LYS A 126 -24.14 -9.53 27.74
N ALA A 127 -25.03 -10.47 28.11
CA ALA A 127 -25.12 -11.78 27.48
C ALA A 127 -25.61 -11.64 26.00
N ASP A 128 -26.66 -10.84 25.78
CA ASP A 128 -27.20 -10.61 24.42
C ASP A 128 -26.21 -9.84 23.56
N ALA A 129 -25.54 -8.82 24.11
CA ALA A 129 -24.50 -8.07 23.42
C ALA A 129 -23.30 -8.97 23.03
N TRP A 130 -22.93 -9.90 23.89
CA TRP A 130 -21.86 -10.87 23.63
C TRP A 130 -22.25 -11.88 22.54
N GLY A 131 -23.49 -12.39 22.56
CA GLY A 131 -24.04 -13.25 21.51
C GLY A 131 -24.07 -12.55 20.15
N ARG A 132 -24.54 -11.28 20.13
CA ARG A 132 -24.56 -10.46 18.90
C ARG A 132 -23.13 -10.14 18.40
N ALA A 133 -22.19 -9.93 19.30
CA ALA A 133 -20.77 -9.74 18.93
C ALA A 133 -20.20 -11.00 18.24
N GLU A 134 -20.53 -12.20 18.74
CA GLU A 134 -20.13 -13.46 18.08
C GLU A 134 -20.74 -13.61 16.70
N GLU A 135 -22.04 -13.31 16.54
CA GLU A 135 -22.71 -13.33 15.25
C GLU A 135 -22.05 -12.35 14.25
N THR A 136 -21.71 -11.14 14.71
CA THR A 136 -21.05 -10.14 13.88
C THR A 136 -19.64 -10.57 13.50
N LEU A 137 -18.87 -11.18 14.42
CA LEU A 137 -17.57 -11.77 14.09
C LEU A 137 -17.68 -12.91 13.06
N ARG A 138 -18.75 -13.71 13.13
CA ARG A 138 -19.04 -14.75 12.14
C ARG A 138 -19.39 -14.11 10.78
N LEU A 139 -20.19 -13.04 10.80
CA LEU A 139 -20.59 -12.29 9.60
C LEU A 139 -19.40 -11.71 8.85
N VAL A 140 -18.39 -11.17 9.56
CA VAL A 140 -17.14 -10.67 8.95
C VAL A 140 -16.14 -11.78 8.60
N GLY A 141 -16.54 -13.05 8.66
CA GLY A 141 -15.69 -14.20 8.30
C GLY A 141 -14.52 -14.45 9.27
N MET A 142 -14.68 -14.12 10.55
CA MET A 142 -13.67 -14.42 11.57
C MET A 142 -13.60 -15.94 11.82
N PRO A 143 -12.42 -16.58 11.72
CA PRO A 143 -12.27 -18.00 12.02
C PRO A 143 -12.44 -18.25 13.52
N ARG A 144 -13.26 -19.25 13.89
CA ARG A 144 -13.58 -19.64 15.28
C ARG A 144 -14.02 -18.46 16.14
N PRO A 145 -15.12 -17.77 15.78
CA PRO A 145 -15.52 -16.50 16.39
C PRO A 145 -15.72 -16.60 17.90
N ALA A 146 -16.28 -17.67 18.43
CA ALA A 146 -16.46 -17.89 19.87
C ALA A 146 -15.14 -17.87 20.66
N GLU A 147 -14.08 -18.51 20.15
CA GLU A 147 -12.76 -18.49 20.78
C GLU A 147 -12.13 -17.08 20.68
N ARG A 148 -12.37 -16.36 19.60
CA ARG A 148 -11.80 -15.04 19.35
C ARG A 148 -12.38 -13.95 20.25
N LEU A 149 -13.60 -14.10 20.75
CA LEU A 149 -14.18 -13.14 21.71
C LEU A 149 -13.29 -12.93 22.95
N THR A 150 -12.60 -13.96 23.40
CA THR A 150 -11.70 -13.89 24.57
C THR A 150 -10.25 -13.56 24.21
N SER A 151 -9.93 -13.48 22.94
CA SER A 151 -8.58 -13.12 22.47
C SER A 151 -8.32 -11.61 22.60
N TYR A 152 -7.04 -11.24 22.67
CA TYR A 152 -6.59 -9.85 22.65
C TYR A 152 -6.09 -9.44 21.26
N PRO A 153 -6.08 -8.14 20.90
CA PRO A 153 -5.65 -7.67 19.59
C PRO A 153 -4.27 -8.17 19.16
N HIS A 154 -3.30 -8.23 20.07
CA HIS A 154 -1.93 -8.67 19.78
C HIS A 154 -1.83 -10.17 19.41
N GLN A 155 -2.87 -10.96 19.64
CA GLN A 155 -2.94 -12.39 19.30
C GLN A 155 -3.50 -12.64 17.89
N LEU A 156 -3.90 -11.58 17.19
CA LEU A 156 -4.54 -11.63 15.88
C LEU A 156 -3.58 -11.18 14.75
N SER A 157 -3.75 -11.74 13.55
CA SER A 157 -3.10 -11.25 12.33
C SER A 157 -3.61 -9.85 11.94
N GLY A 158 -2.92 -9.15 11.03
CA GLY A 158 -3.36 -7.85 10.51
C GLY A 158 -4.77 -7.91 9.91
N GLY A 159 -5.03 -8.88 9.03
CA GLY A 159 -6.36 -9.09 8.44
C GLY A 159 -7.45 -9.43 9.45
N MET A 160 -7.14 -10.24 10.48
CA MET A 160 -8.10 -10.51 11.55
C MET A 160 -8.42 -9.25 12.38
N ARG A 161 -7.43 -8.41 12.69
CA ARG A 161 -7.67 -7.12 13.38
C ARG A 161 -8.54 -6.20 12.55
N GLN A 162 -8.34 -6.17 11.24
CA GLN A 162 -9.18 -5.40 10.34
C GLN A 162 -10.62 -5.90 10.31
N ARG A 163 -10.82 -7.22 10.28
CA ARG A 163 -12.16 -7.82 10.40
C ARG A 163 -12.85 -7.45 11.73
N VAL A 164 -12.09 -7.38 12.84
CA VAL A 164 -12.62 -6.90 14.13
C VAL A 164 -13.01 -5.42 14.04
N ALA A 165 -12.18 -4.55 13.46
CA ALA A 165 -12.51 -3.14 13.30
C ALA A 165 -13.78 -2.94 12.46
N ILE A 166 -13.94 -3.73 11.38
CA ILE A 166 -15.16 -3.74 10.57
C ILE A 166 -16.35 -4.25 11.41
N ALA A 167 -16.19 -5.32 12.18
CA ALA A 167 -17.24 -5.83 13.06
C ALA A 167 -17.72 -4.78 14.06
N MET A 168 -16.79 -4.05 14.69
CA MET A 168 -17.12 -2.95 15.62
C MET A 168 -17.90 -1.83 14.91
N ALA A 169 -17.53 -1.48 13.69
CA ALA A 169 -18.19 -0.44 12.91
C ALA A 169 -19.62 -0.86 12.48
N LEU A 170 -19.87 -2.17 12.30
CA LEU A 170 -21.12 -2.70 11.73
C LEU A 170 -22.07 -3.29 12.76
N VAL A 171 -21.65 -3.55 13.99
CA VAL A 171 -22.41 -4.31 14.99
C VAL A 171 -23.78 -3.69 15.33
N CYS A 172 -23.92 -2.36 15.15
CA CYS A 172 -25.18 -1.63 15.29
C CYS A 172 -25.97 -1.47 13.97
N GLU A 173 -25.56 -2.10 12.89
CA GLU A 173 -26.19 -2.00 11.55
C GLU A 173 -26.37 -0.52 11.11
N PRO A 174 -25.27 0.22 10.88
CA PRO A 174 -25.33 1.64 10.55
C PRO A 174 -25.93 1.86 9.15
N ARG A 175 -26.51 3.05 8.93
CA ARG A 175 -27.00 3.49 7.60
C ARG A 175 -25.86 3.95 6.69
N LEU A 176 -24.74 4.39 7.27
CA LEU A 176 -23.55 4.87 6.56
C LEU A 176 -22.31 4.21 7.17
N LEU A 177 -21.47 3.62 6.34
CA LEU A 177 -20.12 3.21 6.69
C LEU A 177 -19.11 4.18 6.07
N ILE A 178 -18.22 4.72 6.88
CA ILE A 178 -17.06 5.47 6.42
C ILE A 178 -15.82 4.56 6.60
N ALA A 179 -15.17 4.20 5.50
CA ALA A 179 -13.99 3.37 5.50
C ALA A 179 -12.78 4.22 5.06
N ASP A 180 -11.95 4.63 6.01
CA ASP A 180 -10.77 5.47 5.77
C ASP A 180 -9.55 4.56 5.59
N GLU A 181 -9.15 4.37 4.35
CA GLU A 181 -8.05 3.49 3.92
C GLU A 181 -8.12 2.09 4.60
N PRO A 182 -9.22 1.35 4.47
CA PRO A 182 -9.47 0.14 5.26
C PRO A 182 -8.53 -1.02 4.97
N THR A 183 -7.68 -0.90 3.98
CA THR A 183 -6.77 -1.96 3.52
C THR A 183 -5.29 -1.57 3.57
N THR A 184 -4.97 -0.41 4.12
CA THR A 184 -3.58 0.04 4.28
C THR A 184 -2.79 -0.96 5.14
N ALA A 185 -1.56 -1.26 4.73
CA ALA A 185 -0.66 -2.25 5.34
C ALA A 185 -1.14 -3.72 5.31
N LEU A 186 -2.11 -4.06 4.47
CA LEU A 186 -2.51 -5.44 4.16
C LEU A 186 -1.89 -5.89 2.83
N ASP A 187 -1.64 -7.19 2.71
CA ASP A 187 -1.25 -7.77 1.42
C ASP A 187 -2.43 -7.82 0.44
N ALA A 188 -2.13 -7.92 -0.88
CA ALA A 188 -3.12 -7.84 -1.95
C ALA A 188 -4.28 -8.85 -1.79
N THR A 189 -4.00 -10.06 -1.33
CA THR A 189 -5.02 -11.10 -1.09
C THR A 189 -5.96 -10.72 0.04
N THR A 190 -5.40 -10.31 1.18
CA THR A 190 -6.18 -9.86 2.35
C THR A 190 -6.94 -8.57 2.02
N GLN A 191 -6.32 -7.63 1.29
CA GLN A 191 -6.97 -6.41 0.82
C GLN A 191 -8.22 -6.74 -0.03
N HIS A 192 -8.08 -7.64 -1.01
CA HIS A 192 -9.18 -8.06 -1.86
C HIS A 192 -10.32 -8.67 -1.03
N GLN A 193 -10.02 -9.61 -0.12
CA GLN A 193 -11.01 -10.23 0.76
C GLN A 193 -11.75 -9.24 1.67
N ILE A 194 -11.06 -8.23 2.20
CA ILE A 194 -11.66 -7.19 3.04
C ILE A 194 -12.61 -6.30 2.22
N LEU A 195 -12.22 -5.94 1.01
CA LEU A 195 -13.04 -5.12 0.14
C LEU A 195 -14.28 -5.88 -0.37
N GLU A 196 -14.15 -7.16 -0.73
CA GLU A 196 -15.30 -8.02 -1.07
C GLU A 196 -16.27 -8.14 0.10
N LEU A 197 -15.73 -8.34 1.31
CA LEU A 197 -16.53 -8.37 2.53
C LEU A 197 -17.33 -7.07 2.72
N ILE A 198 -16.71 -5.91 2.52
CA ILE A 198 -17.40 -4.61 2.65
C ILE A 198 -18.52 -4.49 1.61
N ASP A 199 -18.30 -4.91 0.35
CA ASP A 199 -19.31 -4.87 -0.71
C ASP A 199 -20.48 -5.81 -0.41
N GLU A 200 -20.20 -7.05 0.02
CA GLU A 200 -21.22 -8.02 0.42
C GLU A 200 -22.08 -7.48 1.57
N LEU A 201 -21.44 -6.92 2.58
CA LEU A 201 -22.13 -6.35 3.74
C LEU A 201 -22.93 -5.09 3.38
N ARG A 202 -22.39 -4.22 2.49
CA ARG A 202 -23.12 -3.07 1.94
C ARG A 202 -24.40 -3.51 1.25
N ALA A 203 -24.32 -4.50 0.35
CA ALA A 203 -25.48 -5.01 -0.37
C ALA A 203 -26.51 -5.66 0.57
N ARG A 204 -26.04 -6.45 1.55
CA ARG A 204 -26.90 -7.15 2.51
C ARG A 204 -27.62 -6.22 3.47
N LEU A 205 -26.94 -5.19 3.95
CA LEU A 205 -27.48 -4.24 4.95
C LEU A 205 -28.14 -3.00 4.32
N GLY A 206 -28.00 -2.82 3.00
CA GLY A 206 -28.53 -1.64 2.28
C GLY A 206 -27.88 -0.33 2.74
N MET A 207 -26.66 -0.38 3.29
CA MET A 207 -25.97 0.80 3.81
C MET A 207 -25.25 1.58 2.71
N ALA A 208 -25.13 2.89 2.89
CA ALA A 208 -24.29 3.73 2.06
C ALA A 208 -22.80 3.61 2.50
N LEU A 209 -21.88 3.87 1.58
CA LEU A 209 -20.43 3.76 1.81
C LEU A 209 -19.71 5.03 1.38
N ILE A 210 -18.84 5.56 2.23
CA ILE A 210 -17.77 6.48 1.84
C ILE A 210 -16.46 5.69 1.95
N LEU A 211 -15.80 5.46 0.81
CA LEU A 211 -14.52 4.78 0.73
C LEU A 211 -13.41 5.78 0.43
N VAL A 212 -12.57 6.03 1.42
CA VAL A 212 -11.36 6.85 1.27
C VAL A 212 -10.20 5.92 0.96
N THR A 213 -9.50 6.16 -0.14
CA THR A 213 -8.31 5.40 -0.52
C THR A 213 -7.44 6.19 -1.48
N HIS A 214 -6.19 5.81 -1.59
CA HIS A 214 -5.27 6.26 -2.64
C HIS A 214 -5.15 5.25 -3.79
N ASP A 215 -5.78 4.07 -3.68
CA ASP A 215 -5.77 3.01 -4.69
C ASP A 215 -6.93 3.22 -5.68
N LEU A 216 -6.60 3.70 -6.89
CA LEU A 216 -7.56 3.93 -7.96
C LEU A 216 -8.14 2.63 -8.55
N GLY A 217 -7.39 1.53 -8.49
CA GLY A 217 -7.89 0.22 -8.93
C GLY A 217 -9.01 -0.29 -8.04
N VAL A 218 -8.94 -0.01 -6.73
CA VAL A 218 -10.01 -0.28 -5.77
C VAL A 218 -11.25 0.55 -6.10
N ILE A 219 -11.07 1.85 -6.32
CA ILE A 219 -12.16 2.78 -6.62
C ILE A 219 -12.88 2.40 -7.92
N ALA A 220 -12.14 2.03 -8.95
CA ALA A 220 -12.70 1.70 -10.27
C ALA A 220 -13.81 0.64 -10.24
N ARG A 221 -13.81 -0.22 -9.23
CA ARG A 221 -14.69 -1.40 -9.17
C ARG A 221 -15.73 -1.37 -8.05
N ARG A 222 -15.56 -0.51 -7.05
CA ARG A 222 -16.26 -0.64 -5.77
C ARG A 222 -17.16 0.53 -5.41
N VAL A 223 -17.09 1.62 -6.18
CA VAL A 223 -17.90 2.79 -5.91
C VAL A 223 -18.72 3.23 -7.11
N ASP A 224 -19.77 3.95 -6.87
CA ASP A 224 -20.68 4.44 -7.91
C ASP A 224 -20.18 5.79 -8.46
N ARG A 225 -19.74 6.68 -7.56
CA ARG A 225 -19.18 8.01 -7.88
C ARG A 225 -17.84 8.22 -7.17
N VAL A 226 -17.03 9.12 -7.72
CA VAL A 226 -15.72 9.50 -7.19
C VAL A 226 -15.62 11.01 -7.03
N ALA A 227 -15.04 11.44 -5.91
CA ALA A 227 -14.59 12.80 -5.67
C ALA A 227 -13.06 12.79 -5.57
N VAL A 228 -12.39 13.48 -6.50
CA VAL A 228 -10.93 13.64 -6.51
C VAL A 228 -10.59 14.92 -5.74
N MET A 229 -9.87 14.79 -4.63
CA MET A 229 -9.47 15.90 -3.77
C MET A 229 -8.03 16.35 -4.01
N TYR A 230 -7.83 17.65 -4.05
CA TYR A 230 -6.52 18.27 -4.11
C TYR A 230 -6.44 19.55 -3.25
N GLY A 231 -5.46 19.63 -2.37
CA GLY A 231 -5.19 20.82 -1.58
C GLY A 231 -6.39 21.31 -0.73
N GLY A 232 -7.21 20.43 -0.19
CA GLY A 232 -8.37 20.74 0.65
C GLY A 232 -9.65 21.07 -0.13
N ARG A 233 -9.69 20.84 -1.44
CA ARG A 233 -10.87 21.05 -2.31
C ARG A 233 -11.15 19.84 -3.18
N ILE A 234 -12.36 19.79 -3.76
CA ILE A 234 -12.70 18.84 -4.80
C ILE A 234 -12.24 19.42 -6.14
N ALA A 235 -11.31 18.70 -6.78
CA ALA A 235 -10.80 19.08 -8.10
C ALA A 235 -11.69 18.55 -9.23
N GLU A 236 -12.27 17.34 -9.04
CA GLU A 236 -13.12 16.68 -10.03
C GLU A 236 -14.09 15.73 -9.35
N ARG A 237 -15.32 15.62 -9.85
CA ARG A 237 -16.37 14.74 -9.34
C ARG A 237 -17.15 14.15 -10.50
N ALA A 238 -17.26 12.80 -10.56
CA ALA A 238 -18.03 12.13 -11.60
C ALA A 238 -18.43 10.70 -11.18
N SER A 239 -19.32 10.08 -11.95
CA SER A 239 -19.47 8.63 -11.93
C SER A 239 -18.16 7.94 -12.36
N VAL A 240 -17.90 6.72 -11.88
CA VAL A 240 -16.63 6.01 -12.09
C VAL A 240 -16.26 5.93 -13.57
N ARG A 241 -17.16 5.44 -14.42
CA ARG A 241 -16.86 5.22 -15.87
C ARG A 241 -16.46 6.50 -16.60
N PRO A 242 -17.19 7.62 -16.53
CA PRO A 242 -16.77 8.88 -17.13
C PRO A 242 -15.43 9.38 -16.61
N LEU A 243 -15.19 9.29 -15.29
CA LEU A 243 -13.92 9.74 -14.68
C LEU A 243 -12.72 8.99 -15.25
N PHE A 244 -12.82 7.65 -15.35
CA PHE A 244 -11.73 6.81 -15.85
C PHE A 244 -11.57 6.87 -17.37
N ALA A 245 -12.65 7.10 -18.12
CA ALA A 245 -12.59 7.22 -19.57
C ALA A 245 -12.03 8.59 -20.02
N THR A 246 -12.45 9.66 -19.34
CA THR A 246 -12.12 11.05 -19.75
C THR A 246 -11.93 11.94 -18.52
N PRO A 247 -10.80 11.79 -17.78
CA PRO A 247 -10.50 12.70 -16.68
C PRO A 247 -10.35 14.12 -17.21
N ARG A 248 -11.04 15.08 -16.63
CA ARG A 248 -11.11 16.47 -17.10
C ARG A 248 -10.13 17.38 -16.39
N HIS A 249 -9.95 17.21 -15.10
CA HIS A 249 -8.99 18.00 -14.34
C HIS A 249 -7.56 17.48 -14.61
N ARG A 250 -6.62 18.37 -14.90
CA ARG A 250 -5.22 18.00 -15.19
C ARG A 250 -4.51 17.26 -14.07
N TYR A 251 -4.92 17.48 -12.81
CA TYR A 251 -4.44 16.69 -11.68
C TYR A 251 -4.93 15.24 -11.74
N THR A 252 -6.22 15.01 -12.04
CA THR A 252 -6.79 13.66 -12.19
C THR A 252 -6.11 12.90 -13.32
N GLN A 253 -5.89 13.58 -14.47
CA GLN A 253 -5.14 13.03 -15.59
C GLN A 253 -3.73 12.60 -15.16
N ALA A 254 -3.01 13.47 -14.45
CA ALA A 254 -1.66 13.20 -13.99
C ALA A 254 -1.61 12.09 -12.92
N LEU A 255 -2.63 12.01 -12.05
CA LEU A 255 -2.74 10.96 -11.05
C LEU A 255 -2.94 9.59 -11.70
N PHE A 256 -3.78 9.48 -12.74
CA PHE A 256 -3.99 8.24 -13.49
C PHE A 256 -2.75 7.85 -14.31
N ALA A 257 -2.05 8.84 -14.88
CA ALA A 257 -0.82 8.60 -15.62
C ALA A 257 0.34 8.07 -14.75
N ALA A 258 0.33 8.34 -13.45
CA ALA A 258 1.35 7.89 -12.51
C ALA A 258 1.17 6.42 -12.04
N LEU A 259 0.05 5.78 -12.39
CA LEU A 259 -0.17 4.37 -12.07
C LEU A 259 0.78 3.46 -12.86
N PRO A 260 1.43 2.48 -12.22
CA PRO A 260 2.11 1.42 -12.94
C PRO A 260 1.09 0.58 -13.72
N ASP A 261 1.28 0.46 -15.03
CA ASP A 261 0.43 -0.39 -15.87
C ASP A 261 0.64 -1.87 -15.54
N LEU A 262 -0.43 -2.56 -15.13
CA LEU A 262 -0.51 -4.01 -15.21
C LEU A 262 -1.18 -4.35 -16.54
N PRO A 263 -0.47 -4.94 -17.52
CA PRO A 263 -1.12 -5.35 -18.74
C PRO A 263 -2.16 -6.43 -18.44
N ARG A 264 -3.29 -6.30 -19.08
CA ARG A 264 -4.28 -7.36 -19.17
C ARG A 264 -3.60 -8.57 -19.82
N LEU A 265 -3.63 -9.72 -19.18
CA LEU A 265 -3.31 -10.98 -19.85
C LEU A 265 -4.38 -11.15 -20.94
N PRO A 266 -4.05 -11.12 -22.25
CA PRO A 266 -5.04 -11.32 -23.28
C PRO A 266 -5.60 -12.73 -23.14
N PRO A 267 -6.89 -12.92 -23.42
CA PRO A 267 -7.43 -14.26 -23.61
C PRO A 267 -6.67 -14.90 -24.78
N GLY A 268 -5.76 -15.86 -24.48
CA GLY A 268 -4.93 -16.50 -25.51
C GLY A 268 -3.42 -16.37 -25.32
N GLY A 269 -2.92 -15.78 -24.21
CA GLY A 269 -1.53 -15.95 -23.76
C GLY A 269 -0.45 -15.19 -24.52
N GLY A 270 -0.77 -14.14 -25.28
CA GLY A 270 0.23 -13.23 -25.86
C GLY A 270 0.78 -12.29 -24.79
N ALA A 271 2.10 -12.25 -24.60
CA ALA A 271 2.72 -11.24 -23.75
C ALA A 271 2.47 -9.85 -24.33
N PRO A 272 1.91 -8.89 -23.55
CA PRO A 272 1.94 -7.50 -23.97
C PRO A 272 3.39 -7.03 -24.03
N PRO A 273 3.74 -6.11 -24.94
CA PRO A 273 5.10 -5.63 -25.06
C PRO A 273 5.58 -5.10 -23.71
N ALA A 274 6.78 -5.49 -23.32
CA ALA A 274 7.45 -4.90 -22.18
C ALA A 274 7.48 -3.39 -22.36
N ASP A 275 7.18 -2.62 -21.32
CA ASP A 275 7.25 -1.13 -21.35
C ASP A 275 8.68 -0.60 -21.58
N GLY A 276 9.60 -1.46 -21.99
CA GLY A 276 10.98 -1.13 -22.40
C GLY A 276 11.75 -0.31 -21.35
N GLY A 277 11.35 -0.39 -20.07
CA GLY A 277 12.02 0.38 -19.01
C GLY A 277 11.67 1.87 -19.02
N ARG A 278 10.57 2.29 -19.62
CA ARG A 278 10.12 3.70 -19.64
C ARG A 278 9.83 4.19 -18.23
N PRO A 279 10.23 5.42 -17.88
CA PRO A 279 9.88 6.02 -16.61
C PRO A 279 8.36 6.19 -16.47
N LEU A 280 7.85 6.04 -15.25
CA LEU A 280 6.46 6.37 -14.93
C LEU A 280 6.24 7.88 -15.09
N ALA A 281 5.04 8.27 -15.49
CA ALA A 281 4.63 9.66 -15.40
C ALA A 281 4.62 10.10 -13.93
N THR A 282 5.10 11.30 -13.67
CA THR A 282 5.19 11.85 -12.31
C THR A 282 4.56 13.22 -12.22
N ILE A 283 3.93 13.52 -11.10
CA ILE A 283 3.47 14.89 -10.80
C ILE A 283 4.66 15.64 -10.18
N PRO A 284 5.19 16.69 -10.85
CA PRO A 284 6.37 17.41 -10.37
C PRO A 284 6.09 18.18 -9.07
N GLY A 285 7.13 18.42 -8.28
CA GLY A 285 7.04 19.24 -7.07
C GLY A 285 6.32 18.59 -5.89
N LEU A 286 5.98 19.40 -4.91
CA LEU A 286 5.31 18.97 -3.66
C LEU A 286 3.84 19.43 -3.64
N PRO A 287 2.94 18.70 -2.93
CA PRO A 287 1.59 19.18 -2.67
C PRO A 287 1.59 20.58 -2.06
N PRO A 288 0.54 21.39 -2.31
CA PRO A 288 0.48 22.76 -1.81
C PRO A 288 0.45 22.79 -0.28
N SER A 289 1.07 23.84 0.29
CA SER A 289 0.96 24.10 1.71
C SER A 289 -0.45 24.59 2.06
N LEU A 290 -1.14 23.86 2.93
CA LEU A 290 -2.47 24.26 3.42
C LEU A 290 -2.43 25.39 4.48
N VAL A 291 -1.23 25.88 4.81
CA VAL A 291 -1.03 27.02 5.73
C VAL A 291 -1.20 28.34 5.00
N THR A 292 -0.77 28.42 3.75
CA THR A 292 -0.79 29.65 2.95
C THR A 292 -1.99 29.64 2.02
N ARG A 293 -2.76 30.73 1.98
CA ARG A 293 -3.86 30.88 1.03
C ARG A 293 -3.28 31.08 -0.38
N THR A 294 -3.61 30.20 -1.30
CA THR A 294 -3.28 30.39 -2.72
C THR A 294 -4.33 31.29 -3.38
N THR A 295 -3.91 32.21 -4.24
CA THR A 295 -4.79 33.16 -4.95
C THR A 295 -5.30 32.65 -6.28
N GLY A 296 -4.86 31.47 -6.72
CA GLY A 296 -5.24 30.88 -8.01
C GLY A 296 -5.47 29.37 -7.88
N CYS A 297 -5.51 28.68 -9.01
CA CYS A 297 -5.63 27.23 -9.07
C CYS A 297 -4.54 26.56 -8.20
N ARG A 298 -4.93 25.73 -7.25
CA ARG A 298 -4.01 25.07 -6.31
C ARG A 298 -3.03 24.14 -6.98
N PHE A 299 -3.40 23.59 -8.12
CA PHE A 299 -2.55 22.73 -8.93
C PHE A 299 -1.61 23.51 -9.85
N ALA A 300 -1.80 24.81 -10.06
CA ALA A 300 -1.00 25.63 -10.98
C ALA A 300 0.52 25.47 -10.83
N PRO A 301 1.12 25.40 -9.61
CA PRO A 301 2.57 25.23 -9.45
C PRO A 301 3.11 23.90 -9.99
N ARG A 302 2.26 22.90 -10.18
CA ARG A 302 2.61 21.53 -10.62
C ARG A 302 2.03 21.16 -11.98
N CYS A 303 1.21 22.05 -12.54
CA CYS A 303 0.48 21.82 -13.79
C CYS A 303 1.34 22.15 -15.01
N GLY A 304 1.56 21.19 -15.92
CA GLY A 304 2.24 21.42 -17.19
C GLY A 304 1.47 22.30 -18.17
N PHE A 305 0.18 22.54 -17.91
CA PHE A 305 -0.74 23.34 -18.77
C PHE A 305 -1.13 24.66 -18.13
N VAL A 306 -0.34 25.14 -17.15
CA VAL A 306 -0.62 26.38 -16.40
C VAL A 306 -0.56 27.62 -17.31
N THR A 307 -1.55 28.51 -17.14
CA THR A 307 -1.57 29.84 -17.77
C THR A 307 -1.60 30.94 -16.70
N ASP A 308 -1.49 32.20 -17.09
CA ASP A 308 -1.56 33.32 -16.15
C ASP A 308 -2.91 33.40 -15.45
N LEU A 309 -4.02 33.02 -16.10
CA LEU A 309 -5.32 32.92 -15.50
C LEU A 309 -5.32 31.94 -14.32
N CYS A 310 -4.67 30.77 -14.48
CA CYS A 310 -4.55 29.78 -13.40
C CYS A 310 -3.77 30.29 -12.18
N ARG A 311 -2.93 31.31 -12.34
CA ARG A 311 -2.12 31.90 -11.26
C ARG A 311 -2.88 32.91 -10.43
N VAL A 312 -3.88 33.58 -11.04
CA VAL A 312 -4.59 34.71 -10.42
C VAL A 312 -6.03 34.39 -10.03
N ALA A 313 -6.67 33.41 -10.70
CA ALA A 313 -8.05 33.01 -10.45
C ALA A 313 -8.15 31.54 -10.04
N GLU A 314 -9.03 31.23 -9.08
CA GLU A 314 -9.36 29.88 -8.68
C GLU A 314 -10.51 29.37 -9.56
N PRO A 315 -10.38 28.20 -10.23
CA PRO A 315 -11.48 27.64 -11.01
C PRO A 315 -12.57 27.11 -10.10
N GLU A 316 -13.83 27.41 -10.43
CA GLU A 316 -14.99 26.85 -9.75
C GLU A 316 -15.25 25.41 -10.22
N LEU A 317 -15.83 24.61 -9.32
CA LEU A 317 -16.29 23.27 -9.67
C LEU A 317 -17.61 23.39 -10.44
N THR A 318 -17.54 23.24 -11.75
CA THR A 318 -18.69 23.38 -12.65
C THR A 318 -18.98 22.08 -13.36
N ASP A 319 -20.25 21.77 -13.59
CA ASP A 319 -20.66 20.71 -14.50
C ASP A 319 -20.21 21.10 -15.91
N GLY A 320 -19.72 20.12 -16.71
CA GLY A 320 -19.16 20.37 -18.04
C GLY A 320 -20.12 21.15 -18.94
N PRO A 321 -19.65 21.64 -20.12
CA PRO A 321 -20.31 22.65 -20.95
C PRO A 321 -21.73 22.31 -21.39
N ASP A 322 -22.19 21.10 -21.18
CA ASP A 322 -23.51 20.67 -21.63
C ASP A 322 -24.63 20.81 -20.59
N GLY A 323 -24.32 21.13 -19.31
CA GLY A 323 -25.31 21.55 -18.27
C GLY A 323 -26.65 20.77 -18.15
N THR A 324 -26.86 19.78 -19.01
CA THR A 324 -28.12 19.07 -19.24
C THR A 324 -28.17 17.69 -18.59
N ALA A 325 -27.04 17.23 -18.01
CA ALA A 325 -26.99 15.89 -17.38
C ALA A 325 -27.74 15.90 -16.04
N PRO A 326 -28.52 14.86 -15.71
CA PRO A 326 -29.09 14.69 -14.37
C PRO A 326 -27.97 14.71 -13.32
N ALA A 327 -28.20 15.26 -12.13
CA ALA A 327 -27.21 15.40 -11.06
C ALA A 327 -26.45 14.10 -10.73
N ALA A 328 -27.05 12.94 -10.98
CA ALA A 328 -26.42 11.62 -10.79
C ALA A 328 -25.36 11.24 -11.85
N THR A 329 -25.34 11.92 -13.00
CA THR A 329 -24.41 11.66 -14.12
C THR A 329 -23.52 12.87 -14.43
N ALA A 330 -23.63 13.95 -13.67
CA ALA A 330 -22.87 15.17 -13.88
C ALA A 330 -21.37 14.93 -13.67
N HIS A 331 -20.55 15.35 -14.64
CA HIS A 331 -19.10 15.34 -14.56
C HIS A 331 -18.59 16.76 -14.29
N ALA A 332 -18.39 17.07 -13.00
CA ALA A 332 -17.95 18.38 -12.56
C ALA A 332 -16.44 18.42 -12.34
N PHE A 333 -15.80 19.50 -12.76
CA PHE A 333 -14.36 19.72 -12.62
C PHE A 333 -14.00 21.19 -12.44
N ALA A 334 -12.93 21.44 -11.67
CA ALA A 334 -12.42 22.78 -11.35
C ALA A 334 -11.13 23.08 -12.17
N CYS A 335 -11.24 23.25 -13.47
CA CYS A 335 -10.10 23.50 -14.35
C CYS A 335 -10.43 24.44 -15.51
N PHE A 336 -9.60 25.50 -15.73
CA PHE A 336 -9.76 26.41 -16.87
C PHE A 336 -9.35 25.78 -18.20
N HIS A 337 -8.47 24.77 -18.15
CA HIS A 337 -7.93 24.07 -19.33
C HIS A 337 -8.13 22.56 -19.20
N PRO A 338 -9.39 22.09 -19.20
CA PRO A 338 -9.66 20.68 -19.01
C PRO A 338 -8.99 19.82 -20.07
N ALA A 339 -8.65 18.59 -19.71
CA ALA A 339 -8.18 17.61 -20.67
C ALA A 339 -9.29 17.33 -21.71
N GLY A 340 -8.92 17.30 -22.98
CA GLY A 340 -9.87 17.06 -24.07
C GLY A 340 -10.38 15.61 -24.06
N PRO A 341 -11.59 15.35 -24.58
CA PRO A 341 -12.02 14.00 -24.89
C PRO A 341 -11.22 13.54 -26.12
N ALA A 342 -10.20 12.71 -25.91
CA ALA A 342 -9.57 11.99 -27.00
C ALA A 342 -10.04 10.55 -26.93
N PRO A 343 -11.08 10.13 -27.68
CA PRO A 343 -11.51 8.75 -27.70
C PRO A 343 -10.36 7.86 -28.17
N GLY A 344 -9.90 6.94 -27.32
CA GLY A 344 -8.84 6.00 -27.65
C GLY A 344 -7.40 6.51 -27.48
N ALA A 345 -7.16 7.76 -27.10
CA ALA A 345 -5.84 8.24 -26.73
C ALA A 345 -5.55 7.86 -25.27
N ASP A 346 -4.34 7.35 -25.01
CA ASP A 346 -3.84 7.13 -23.66
C ASP A 346 -3.69 8.50 -22.95
N PRO A 347 -4.51 8.82 -21.92
CA PRO A 347 -4.42 10.11 -21.23
C PRO A 347 -3.05 10.32 -20.56
N ALA A 348 -2.27 9.27 -20.39
CA ALA A 348 -0.92 9.30 -19.86
C ALA A 348 0.16 9.64 -20.92
N ALA A 349 -0.13 9.48 -22.21
CA ALA A 349 0.88 9.61 -23.27
C ALA A 349 1.55 10.99 -23.28
N GLU A 350 0.79 12.06 -23.04
CA GLU A 350 1.30 13.45 -22.99
C GLU A 350 2.18 13.72 -21.76
N LEU A 351 2.07 12.92 -20.71
CA LEU A 351 2.72 13.13 -19.41
C LEU A 351 3.87 12.14 -19.15
N ARG A 352 4.03 11.12 -20.02
CA ARG A 352 5.12 10.15 -19.88
C ARG A 352 6.45 10.75 -20.33
N PRO A 353 7.51 10.63 -19.51
CA PRO A 353 8.84 11.02 -19.93
C PRO A 353 9.31 10.19 -21.13
N PRO A 354 10.21 10.72 -21.97
CA PRO A 354 10.82 9.95 -23.06
C PRO A 354 11.56 8.73 -22.51
N ALA A 355 11.63 7.67 -23.30
CA ALA A 355 12.40 6.49 -22.93
C ALA A 355 13.88 6.85 -22.71
N PRO A 356 14.56 6.26 -21.71
CA PRO A 356 15.97 6.56 -21.46
C PRO A 356 16.85 6.13 -22.63
N ALA A 357 17.86 6.92 -22.95
CA ALA A 357 18.71 6.74 -24.12
C ALA A 357 19.62 5.50 -24.06
N ALA A 358 19.87 4.92 -22.89
CA ALA A 358 20.73 3.76 -22.74
C ALA A 358 20.21 2.79 -21.66
N PRO A 359 20.32 1.47 -21.89
CA PRO A 359 20.05 0.47 -20.88
C PRO A 359 21.08 0.55 -19.73
N PRO A 360 20.74 0.06 -18.51
CA PRO A 360 21.70 -0.02 -17.42
C PRO A 360 22.89 -0.92 -17.76
N VAL A 361 24.06 -0.58 -17.26
CA VAL A 361 25.26 -1.44 -17.39
C VAL A 361 25.07 -2.66 -16.49
N ARG A 362 24.87 -3.81 -17.11
CA ARG A 362 24.72 -5.11 -16.43
C ARG A 362 25.93 -5.98 -16.66
N THR A 363 26.31 -6.73 -15.66
CA THR A 363 27.33 -7.78 -15.79
C THR A 363 26.73 -9.10 -15.36
N ASP A 364 27.20 -10.21 -15.96
CA ASP A 364 26.78 -11.56 -15.54
C ASP A 364 27.39 -12.01 -14.21
N GLU A 365 28.22 -11.16 -13.61
CA GLU A 365 28.89 -11.45 -12.34
C GLU A 365 27.87 -11.47 -11.19
N PRO A 366 27.79 -12.60 -10.43
CA PRO A 366 26.92 -12.69 -9.26
C PRO A 366 27.41 -11.76 -8.15
N LEU A 367 26.59 -10.77 -7.79
CA LEU A 367 26.89 -9.87 -6.66
C LEU A 367 26.46 -10.50 -5.33
N LEU A 368 25.23 -11.03 -5.27
CA LEU A 368 24.70 -11.74 -4.11
C LEU A 368 24.22 -13.13 -4.56
N ARG A 369 24.60 -14.19 -3.83
CA ARG A 369 24.11 -15.55 -4.04
C ARG A 369 23.69 -16.16 -2.71
N LEU A 370 22.45 -16.56 -2.62
CA LEU A 370 21.90 -17.37 -1.54
C LEU A 370 21.78 -18.81 -2.04
N THR A 371 22.24 -19.78 -1.23
CA THR A 371 22.17 -21.21 -1.57
C THR A 371 21.56 -21.96 -0.41
N ASP A 372 20.37 -22.53 -0.64
CA ASP A 372 19.60 -23.35 0.32
C ASP A 372 19.44 -22.70 1.70
N VAL A 373 19.19 -21.37 1.69
CA VAL A 373 19.09 -20.58 2.91
C VAL A 373 17.81 -20.88 3.67
N GLY A 374 17.97 -21.27 4.93
CA GLY A 374 16.88 -21.49 5.88
C GLY A 374 17.04 -20.67 7.15
N LYS A 375 15.90 -20.27 7.74
CA LYS A 375 15.84 -19.58 9.03
C LYS A 375 14.67 -20.06 9.86
N SER A 376 14.98 -20.60 11.04
CA SER A 376 14.00 -20.99 12.04
C SER A 376 14.16 -20.18 13.31
N TYR A 377 13.04 -19.79 13.91
CA TYR A 377 12.98 -19.11 15.20
C TYR A 377 12.33 -20.01 16.25
N PRO A 378 12.93 -20.18 17.43
CA PRO A 378 12.31 -20.96 18.51
C PRO A 378 11.06 -20.23 19.01
N LEU A 379 9.93 -20.93 19.09
CA LEU A 379 8.76 -20.46 19.83
C LEU A 379 9.05 -20.57 21.31
N HIS A 380 9.33 -19.44 21.96
CA HIS A 380 9.41 -19.39 23.42
C HIS A 380 7.99 -19.58 23.97
N GLY A 381 7.71 -20.74 24.52
CA GLY A 381 6.53 -20.90 25.39
C GLY A 381 6.62 -19.86 26.51
N GLY A 382 5.48 -19.23 26.86
CA GLY A 382 5.43 -18.26 27.94
C GLY A 382 6.01 -18.83 29.26
N PRO A 383 6.31 -17.98 30.26
CA PRO A 383 6.99 -18.39 31.51
C PRO A 383 6.32 -19.53 32.26
N PHE A 384 5.10 -19.91 31.89
CA PHE A 384 4.32 -21.00 32.53
C PHE A 384 4.22 -22.29 31.69
N THR A 385 4.80 -22.35 30.46
CA THR A 385 4.80 -23.60 29.70
C THR A 385 5.96 -24.48 30.15
N ARG A 386 5.65 -25.54 30.93
CA ARG A 386 6.58 -26.59 31.30
C ARG A 386 7.13 -27.24 30.01
N ARG A 387 8.42 -27.08 29.77
CA ARG A 387 9.15 -27.82 28.73
C ARG A 387 8.99 -29.31 29.03
N LYS A 388 8.38 -30.08 28.12
CA LYS A 388 8.48 -31.56 28.20
C LYS A 388 9.95 -31.93 27.97
N PRO A 389 10.58 -32.70 28.87
CA PRO A 389 11.94 -33.18 28.67
C PRO A 389 11.99 -34.02 27.37
N GLY A 390 12.86 -33.65 26.42
CA GLY A 390 13.06 -34.39 25.17
C GLY A 390 12.25 -33.93 23.94
N GLY A 391 11.32 -32.97 24.05
CA GLY A 391 10.63 -32.41 22.90
C GLY A 391 11.46 -31.31 22.22
N ARG A 392 11.72 -31.40 20.90
CA ARG A 392 12.15 -30.24 20.10
C ARG A 392 11.08 -29.16 20.30
N GLY A 393 11.46 -27.98 20.82
CA GLY A 393 10.56 -26.86 20.96
C GLY A 393 9.93 -26.55 19.59
N ALA A 394 8.67 -26.13 19.56
CA ALA A 394 8.04 -25.67 18.33
C ALA A 394 8.85 -24.52 17.75
N GLU A 395 9.19 -24.60 16.47
CA GLU A 395 9.96 -23.59 15.73
C GLU A 395 9.11 -23.00 14.61
N VAL A 396 9.26 -21.71 14.35
CA VAL A 396 8.68 -21.05 13.19
C VAL A 396 9.72 -21.06 12.06
N SER A 397 9.43 -21.76 10.97
CA SER A 397 10.27 -21.77 9.78
C SER A 397 9.94 -20.54 8.92
N ALA A 398 10.64 -19.44 9.15
CA ALA A 398 10.42 -18.19 8.41
C ALA A 398 10.99 -18.23 6.98
N VAL A 399 12.12 -18.92 6.77
CA VAL A 399 12.72 -19.15 5.45
C VAL A 399 13.13 -20.62 5.39
N ALA A 400 12.90 -21.29 4.26
CA ALA A 400 13.08 -22.72 4.12
C ALA A 400 13.67 -23.09 2.73
N GLY A 401 14.99 -23.21 2.65
CA GLY A 401 15.69 -23.68 1.45
C GLY A 401 15.59 -22.69 0.27
N VAL A 402 15.80 -21.40 0.52
CA VAL A 402 15.74 -20.38 -0.53
C VAL A 402 17.09 -20.27 -1.24
N SER A 403 17.04 -20.36 -2.58
CA SER A 403 18.20 -20.13 -3.45
C SER A 403 17.88 -19.07 -4.49
N LEU A 404 18.69 -18.01 -4.56
CA LEU A 404 18.56 -16.94 -5.55
C LEU A 404 19.92 -16.30 -5.85
N THR A 405 20.00 -15.58 -6.95
CA THR A 405 21.18 -14.80 -7.33
C THR A 405 20.77 -13.42 -7.79
N VAL A 406 21.46 -12.39 -7.31
CA VAL A 406 21.33 -11.00 -7.78
C VAL A 406 22.64 -10.61 -8.46
N ARG A 407 22.58 -10.12 -9.69
CA ARG A 407 23.75 -9.66 -10.44
C ARG A 407 23.98 -8.17 -10.23
N ARG A 408 25.16 -7.70 -10.59
CA ARG A 408 25.48 -6.27 -10.54
C ARG A 408 24.58 -5.50 -11.53
N GLY A 409 23.97 -4.41 -11.05
CA GLY A 409 23.04 -3.61 -11.88
C GLY A 409 21.70 -4.28 -12.19
N GLU A 410 21.40 -5.43 -11.56
CA GLU A 410 20.13 -6.14 -11.67
C GLU A 410 19.20 -5.77 -10.51
N THR A 411 17.90 -5.71 -10.78
CA THR A 411 16.87 -5.71 -9.76
C THR A 411 16.22 -7.08 -9.68
N PHE A 412 16.42 -7.78 -8.56
CA PHE A 412 15.69 -9.01 -8.24
C PHE A 412 14.52 -8.69 -7.31
N GLY A 413 13.30 -8.90 -7.80
CA GLY A 413 12.06 -8.68 -7.04
C GLY A 413 11.68 -9.89 -6.20
N ILE A 414 11.25 -9.69 -4.95
CA ILE A 414 10.63 -10.72 -4.12
C ILE A 414 9.21 -10.30 -3.80
N VAL A 415 8.25 -11.14 -4.18
CA VAL A 415 6.82 -10.92 -3.95
C VAL A 415 6.19 -12.06 -3.14
N GLY A 416 5.06 -11.80 -2.50
CA GLY A 416 4.29 -12.78 -1.74
C GLY A 416 3.48 -12.14 -0.63
N GLU A 417 2.58 -12.91 0.00
CA GLU A 417 1.73 -12.46 1.09
C GLU A 417 2.53 -12.00 2.31
N SER A 418 1.88 -11.20 3.18
CA SER A 418 2.49 -10.73 4.43
C SER A 418 2.86 -11.92 5.33
N GLY A 419 4.02 -11.83 6.01
CA GLY A 419 4.50 -12.90 6.89
C GLY A 419 5.07 -14.14 6.17
N CYS A 420 5.19 -14.17 4.83
CA CYS A 420 5.78 -15.32 4.13
C CYS A 420 7.32 -15.41 4.25
N GLY A 421 8.00 -14.45 4.91
CA GLY A 421 9.44 -14.50 5.21
C GLY A 421 10.31 -13.53 4.40
N LYS A 422 9.77 -12.65 3.57
CA LYS A 422 10.51 -11.70 2.70
C LYS A 422 11.49 -10.83 3.47
N SER A 423 11.05 -10.12 4.49
CA SER A 423 11.89 -9.23 5.32
C SER A 423 12.98 -10.00 6.08
N THR A 424 12.69 -11.23 6.54
CA THR A 424 13.69 -12.12 7.14
C THR A 424 14.78 -12.47 6.12
N LEU A 425 14.40 -12.81 4.89
CA LEU A 425 15.34 -13.09 3.81
C LEU A 425 16.19 -11.84 3.49
N GLY A 426 15.60 -10.66 3.45
CA GLY A 426 16.31 -9.39 3.28
C GLY A 426 17.35 -9.13 4.36
N ARG A 427 17.02 -9.37 5.64
CA ARG A 427 17.96 -9.22 6.77
C ARG A 427 19.11 -10.22 6.72
N ILE A 428 18.84 -11.44 6.27
CA ILE A 428 19.87 -12.47 6.05
C ILE A 428 20.79 -12.03 4.90
N ALA A 429 20.25 -11.52 3.80
CA ALA A 429 21.00 -11.07 2.64
C ALA A 429 22.01 -9.95 2.97
N VAL A 430 21.67 -9.05 3.92
CA VAL A 430 22.58 -7.98 4.37
C VAL A 430 23.48 -8.39 5.55
N GLY A 431 23.37 -9.63 6.04
CA GLY A 431 24.16 -10.11 7.18
C GLY A 431 23.76 -9.49 8.53
N LEU A 432 22.51 -9.03 8.67
CA LEU A 432 21.93 -8.63 9.97
C LEU A 432 21.49 -9.84 10.77
N GLU A 433 21.05 -10.89 10.11
CA GLU A 433 20.68 -12.17 10.71
C GLU A 433 21.47 -13.31 10.06
N ALA A 434 22.00 -14.21 10.87
CA ALA A 434 22.63 -15.41 10.37
C ALA A 434 21.57 -16.44 9.92
N PRO A 435 21.76 -17.13 8.78
CA PRO A 435 20.90 -18.24 8.40
C PRO A 435 21.04 -19.40 9.39
N THR A 436 20.01 -20.23 9.54
CA THR A 436 20.06 -21.48 10.30
C THR A 436 20.69 -22.60 9.47
N THR A 437 20.43 -22.60 8.16
CA THR A 437 20.99 -23.54 7.16
C THR A 437 21.34 -22.77 5.88
N GLY A 438 22.17 -23.36 5.05
CA GLY A 438 22.61 -22.79 3.78
C GLY A 438 23.70 -21.74 3.91
N THR A 439 24.04 -21.10 2.80
CA THR A 439 25.15 -20.14 2.72
C THR A 439 24.72 -18.86 1.97
N VAL A 440 25.35 -17.74 2.33
CA VAL A 440 25.17 -16.45 1.67
C VAL A 440 26.53 -15.95 1.20
N HIS A 441 26.67 -15.77 -0.11
CA HIS A 441 27.88 -15.24 -0.71
C HIS A 441 27.63 -13.84 -1.26
N PHE A 442 28.51 -12.93 -0.94
CA PHE A 442 28.54 -11.59 -1.51
C PHE A 442 29.88 -11.33 -2.20
N ALA A 443 29.86 -10.94 -3.47
CA ALA A 443 31.05 -10.77 -4.30
C ALA A 443 32.01 -11.98 -4.19
N GLY A 444 31.43 -13.18 -4.24
CA GLY A 444 32.18 -14.48 -4.16
C GLY A 444 32.63 -14.92 -2.77
N ARG A 445 32.40 -14.10 -1.71
CA ARG A 445 32.82 -14.43 -0.34
C ARG A 445 31.61 -14.84 0.52
N ASP A 446 31.76 -15.93 1.28
CA ASP A 446 30.75 -16.33 2.26
C ASP A 446 30.74 -15.36 3.45
N ILE A 447 29.60 -14.70 3.67
CA ILE A 447 29.45 -13.70 4.73
C ILE A 447 29.48 -14.31 6.15
N SER A 448 29.20 -15.60 6.29
CA SER A 448 29.24 -16.33 7.58
C SER A 448 30.65 -16.51 8.12
N THR A 449 31.66 -16.48 7.24
CA THR A 449 33.06 -16.65 7.59
C THR A 449 33.80 -15.35 7.90
N LEU A 450 33.14 -14.21 7.69
CA LEU A 450 33.77 -12.90 7.85
C LEU A 450 34.04 -12.56 9.32
N ASN A 451 35.27 -12.11 9.59
CA ASN A 451 35.64 -11.54 10.88
C ASN A 451 35.02 -10.12 11.05
N ARG A 452 35.12 -9.52 12.26
CA ARG A 452 34.52 -8.21 12.57
C ARG A 452 34.96 -7.08 11.62
N ARG A 453 36.22 -7.08 11.17
CA ARG A 453 36.75 -6.05 10.26
C ARG A 453 36.19 -6.23 8.85
N GLU A 454 36.15 -7.46 8.36
CA GLU A 454 35.59 -7.83 7.05
C GLU A 454 34.08 -7.60 7.03
N LEU A 455 33.37 -7.96 8.10
CA LEU A 455 31.93 -7.69 8.22
C LEU A 455 31.62 -6.19 8.21
N ARG A 456 32.50 -5.35 8.80
CA ARG A 456 32.37 -3.90 8.72
C ARG A 456 32.56 -3.39 7.28
N ALA A 457 33.54 -3.94 6.54
CA ALA A 457 33.72 -3.60 5.12
C ALA A 457 32.55 -4.09 4.27
N HIS A 458 32.04 -5.31 4.53
CA HIS A 458 30.85 -5.84 3.87
C HIS A 458 29.64 -4.94 4.07
N ARG A 459 29.37 -4.47 5.30
CA ARG A 459 28.28 -3.54 5.62
C ARG A 459 28.38 -2.18 4.93
N ARG A 460 29.52 -1.82 4.35
CA ARG A 460 29.68 -0.66 3.50
C ARG A 460 29.12 -0.90 2.10
N GLU A 461 29.35 -2.10 1.58
CA GLU A 461 28.96 -2.50 0.22
C GLU A 461 27.49 -2.91 0.10
N VAL A 462 26.88 -3.35 1.21
CA VAL A 462 25.49 -3.82 1.24
C VAL A 462 24.71 -3.00 2.25
N GLN A 463 23.62 -2.37 1.81
CA GLN A 463 22.79 -1.53 2.65
C GLN A 463 21.34 -2.01 2.65
N LEU A 464 20.64 -1.79 3.76
CA LEU A 464 19.21 -2.09 3.92
C LEU A 464 18.41 -0.79 4.00
N MET A 465 17.41 -0.69 3.15
CA MET A 465 16.35 0.31 3.26
C MET A 465 15.18 -0.34 3.98
N PHE A 466 14.87 0.12 5.18
CA PHE A 466 13.82 -0.45 6.03
C PHE A 466 12.43 -0.06 5.56
N GLN A 467 11.46 -0.92 5.82
CA GLN A 467 10.03 -0.72 5.53
C GLN A 467 9.50 0.59 6.14
N ASP A 468 9.80 0.85 7.41
CA ASP A 468 9.47 2.11 8.08
C ASP A 468 10.70 3.03 8.12
N SER A 469 10.74 3.97 7.18
CA SER A 469 11.80 4.97 7.09
C SER A 469 11.83 5.91 8.31
N TYR A 470 10.69 6.13 9.00
CA TYR A 470 10.63 6.96 10.19
C TYR A 470 11.24 6.24 11.40
N ALA A 471 10.84 4.98 11.63
CA ALA A 471 11.40 4.17 12.72
C ALA A 471 12.90 3.88 12.53
N SER A 472 13.41 3.97 11.29
CA SER A 472 14.83 3.79 10.99
C SER A 472 15.71 5.00 11.33
N MET A 473 15.13 6.16 11.62
CA MET A 473 15.83 7.41 11.92
C MET A 473 15.53 7.87 13.34
N ASP A 474 16.56 8.31 14.08
CA ASP A 474 16.33 8.95 15.39
C ASP A 474 15.60 10.29 15.20
N PRO A 475 14.35 10.45 15.68
CA PRO A 475 13.56 11.67 15.51
C PRO A 475 14.15 12.88 16.22
N ARG A 476 15.10 12.70 17.13
CA ARG A 476 15.81 13.75 17.88
C ARG A 476 17.03 14.27 17.14
N MET A 477 17.49 13.56 16.10
CA MET A 477 18.63 13.97 15.29
C MET A 477 18.19 14.82 14.10
N ARG A 478 18.96 15.83 13.74
CA ARG A 478 18.77 16.56 12.48
C ARG A 478 19.17 15.67 11.30
N VAL A 479 18.56 15.89 10.15
CA VAL A 479 18.82 15.12 8.91
C VAL A 479 20.31 15.08 8.57
N GLY A 480 21.03 16.22 8.69
CA GLY A 480 22.48 16.26 8.44
C GLY A 480 23.27 15.33 9.35
N ALA A 481 22.85 15.14 10.61
CA ALA A 481 23.48 14.21 11.55
C ALA A 481 23.14 12.75 11.19
N VAL A 482 21.88 12.46 10.82
CA VAL A 482 21.43 11.13 10.37
C VAL A 482 22.20 10.67 9.14
N LEU A 483 22.36 11.53 8.13
CA LEU A 483 23.11 11.20 6.90
C LEU A 483 24.62 11.11 7.12
N ARG A 484 25.14 11.83 8.13
CA ARG A 484 26.55 11.81 8.49
C ARG A 484 26.96 10.56 9.29
N GLU A 485 26.04 10.01 10.08
CA GLU A 485 26.30 8.88 10.99
C GLU A 485 27.00 7.69 10.29
N PRO A 486 26.54 7.16 9.15
CA PRO A 486 27.21 6.06 8.45
C PRO A 486 28.65 6.41 8.06
N LEU A 487 28.89 7.63 7.60
CA LEU A 487 30.24 8.09 7.19
C LEU A 487 31.20 8.12 8.37
N VAL A 488 30.76 8.61 9.53
CA VAL A 488 31.55 8.66 10.76
C VAL A 488 31.86 7.25 11.27
N ILE A 489 30.85 6.37 11.32
CA ILE A 489 31.02 4.99 11.75
C ILE A 489 32.04 4.26 10.87
N GLN A 490 32.03 4.48 9.57
CA GLN A 490 32.96 3.85 8.62
C GLN A 490 34.30 4.59 8.50
N GLY A 491 34.47 5.74 9.14
CA GLY A 491 35.70 6.54 9.08
C GLY A 491 35.97 7.12 7.69
N ILE A 492 34.93 7.52 6.97
CA ILE A 492 35.03 8.05 5.61
C ILE A 492 35.13 9.58 5.66
N GLY A 493 36.25 10.10 5.16
CA GLY A 493 36.49 11.52 4.94
C GLY A 493 36.53 12.38 6.22
N ASP A 494 36.99 13.58 6.06
CA ASP A 494 36.92 14.61 7.10
C ASP A 494 35.55 15.29 7.16
N ARG A 495 35.36 16.24 8.08
CA ARG A 495 34.08 16.94 8.25
C ARG A 495 33.66 17.76 7.03
N ALA A 496 34.61 18.25 6.24
CA ALA A 496 34.35 19.04 5.05
C ALA A 496 33.91 18.12 3.89
N GLU A 497 34.59 16.99 3.71
CA GLU A 497 34.24 15.98 2.73
C GLU A 497 32.88 15.36 3.04
N GLN A 498 32.59 15.01 4.30
CA GLN A 498 31.28 14.49 4.72
C GLN A 498 30.15 15.46 4.40
N ARG A 499 30.34 16.77 4.60
CA ARG A 499 29.37 17.81 4.23
C ARG A 499 29.12 17.86 2.71
N ARG A 500 30.19 17.79 1.89
CA ARG A 500 30.05 17.75 0.42
C ARG A 500 29.30 16.52 -0.03
N ARG A 501 29.61 15.34 0.53
CA ARG A 501 28.91 14.09 0.21
C ARG A 501 27.42 14.15 0.58
N ILE A 502 27.09 14.68 1.77
CA ILE A 502 25.69 14.84 2.20
C ILE A 502 24.93 15.79 1.26
N ALA A 503 25.55 16.90 0.83
CA ALA A 503 24.94 17.80 -0.14
C ALA A 503 24.65 17.08 -1.47
N GLY A 504 25.60 16.29 -1.98
CA GLY A 504 25.40 15.48 -3.19
C GLY A 504 24.31 14.43 -3.02
N LEU A 505 24.25 13.75 -1.86
CA LEU A 505 23.17 12.79 -1.56
C LEU A 505 21.79 13.43 -1.56
N LEU A 506 21.65 14.64 -1.03
CA LEU A 506 20.38 15.38 -1.05
C LEU A 506 19.99 15.76 -2.48
N ASP A 507 20.96 16.18 -3.29
CA ASP A 507 20.75 16.46 -4.72
C ASP A 507 20.33 15.18 -5.46
N ASP A 508 21.04 14.05 -5.25
CA ASP A 508 20.75 12.73 -5.83
C ASP A 508 19.31 12.28 -5.56
N VAL A 509 18.76 12.56 -4.37
CA VAL A 509 17.39 12.17 -4.01
C VAL A 509 16.36 13.29 -4.21
N GLY A 510 16.73 14.40 -4.82
CA GLY A 510 15.85 15.52 -5.12
C GLY A 510 15.30 16.24 -3.88
N LEU A 511 16.13 16.39 -2.83
CA LEU A 511 15.79 17.15 -1.63
C LEU A 511 16.61 18.45 -1.56
N PRO A 512 16.05 19.55 -1.05
CA PRO A 512 16.78 20.80 -0.93
C PRO A 512 17.95 20.66 0.07
N ARG A 513 19.10 21.25 -0.24
CA ARG A 513 20.30 21.21 0.62
C ARG A 513 20.05 21.73 2.03
N GLY A 514 19.11 22.68 2.23
CA GLY A 514 18.69 23.17 3.54
C GLY A 514 17.96 22.12 4.41
N ALA A 515 17.63 20.95 3.86
CA ALA A 515 17.05 19.83 4.61
C ALA A 515 17.95 19.34 5.76
N VAL A 516 19.26 19.57 5.68
CA VAL A 516 20.24 19.15 6.70
C VAL A 516 19.94 19.67 8.11
N ASP A 517 19.33 20.86 8.22
CA ASP A 517 19.07 21.54 9.48
C ASP A 517 17.72 21.17 10.10
N ARG A 518 16.87 20.46 9.38
CA ARG A 518 15.53 20.05 9.78
C ARG A 518 15.54 18.68 10.47
N TYR A 519 14.45 18.39 11.19
CA TYR A 519 14.22 17.09 11.83
C TYR A 519 13.39 16.16 10.95
N PRO A 520 13.55 14.83 11.06
CA PRO A 520 12.78 13.86 10.24
C PRO A 520 11.25 14.04 10.32
N HIS A 521 10.71 14.42 11.48
CA HIS A 521 9.28 14.63 11.67
C HIS A 521 8.70 15.85 10.93
N GLU A 522 9.57 16.77 10.45
CA GLU A 522 9.16 17.95 9.67
C GLU A 522 8.96 17.65 8.16
N PHE A 523 9.19 16.40 7.73
CA PHE A 523 9.10 15.97 6.35
C PHE A 523 7.85 15.13 6.10
N SER A 524 7.31 15.20 4.87
CA SER A 524 6.23 14.30 4.42
C SER A 524 6.71 12.84 4.30
N GLY A 525 5.78 11.88 4.21
CA GLY A 525 6.11 10.46 4.04
C GLY A 525 7.10 10.21 2.89
N GLY A 526 6.82 10.74 1.71
CA GLY A 526 7.70 10.59 0.54
C GLY A 526 9.06 11.26 0.70
N GLN A 527 9.13 12.42 1.37
CA GLN A 527 10.41 13.05 1.69
C GLN A 527 11.22 12.24 2.70
N ARG A 528 10.57 11.62 3.69
CA ARG A 528 11.25 10.70 4.63
C ARG A 528 11.79 9.48 3.93
N GLN A 529 11.04 8.95 2.94
CA GLN A 529 11.50 7.81 2.13
C GLN A 529 12.74 8.17 1.31
N ARG A 530 12.78 9.37 0.70
CA ARG A 530 13.97 9.91 0.03
C ARG A 530 15.16 10.08 0.99
N LEU A 531 14.90 10.49 2.23
CA LEU A 531 15.94 10.55 3.27
C LEU A 531 16.45 9.15 3.65
N GLY A 532 15.57 8.17 3.77
CA GLY A 532 15.95 6.76 3.98
C GLY A 532 16.83 6.22 2.86
N LEU A 533 16.46 6.53 1.61
CA LEU A 533 17.27 6.21 0.44
C LEU A 533 18.64 6.92 0.46
N ALA A 534 18.67 8.23 0.74
CA ALA A 534 19.92 8.98 0.87
C ALA A 534 20.84 8.38 1.93
N ARG A 535 20.29 7.95 3.07
CA ARG A 535 21.05 7.27 4.13
C ARG A 535 21.63 5.93 3.66
N ALA A 536 20.84 5.12 2.94
CA ALA A 536 21.32 3.87 2.37
C ALA A 536 22.43 4.09 1.33
N LEU A 537 22.35 5.18 0.56
CA LEU A 537 23.34 5.54 -0.46
C LEU A 537 24.59 6.22 0.11
N ALA A 538 24.60 6.63 1.38
CA ALA A 538 25.69 7.41 1.97
C ALA A 538 27.07 6.75 1.87
N LEU A 539 27.12 5.42 1.85
CA LEU A 539 28.36 4.63 1.76
C LEU A 539 28.68 4.20 0.31
N ALA A 540 27.91 4.65 -0.69
CA ALA A 540 28.03 4.23 -2.09
C ALA A 540 28.01 2.70 -2.25
N PRO A 541 26.93 2.00 -1.81
CA PRO A 541 26.87 0.54 -1.82
C PRO A 541 26.79 -0.02 -3.23
N SER A 542 27.24 -1.28 -3.40
CA SER A 542 27.04 -2.05 -4.63
C SER A 542 25.67 -2.72 -4.67
N LEU A 543 25.10 -3.06 -3.49
CA LEU A 543 23.78 -3.69 -3.33
C LEU A 543 22.94 -2.94 -2.31
N VAL A 544 21.68 -2.69 -2.66
CA VAL A 544 20.67 -2.22 -1.73
C VAL A 544 19.55 -3.24 -1.63
N VAL A 545 19.29 -3.70 -0.42
CA VAL A 545 18.09 -4.47 -0.11
C VAL A 545 17.00 -3.47 0.27
N ALA A 546 15.96 -3.36 -0.53
CA ALA A 546 14.85 -2.43 -0.32
C ALA A 546 13.62 -3.21 0.17
N ASP A 547 13.33 -3.10 1.47
CA ASP A 547 12.22 -3.81 2.11
C ASP A 547 10.99 -2.90 2.12
N GLU A 548 10.04 -3.15 1.22
CA GLU A 548 8.79 -2.41 1.02
C GLU A 548 8.99 -0.87 0.92
N PRO A 549 9.89 -0.38 0.06
CA PRO A 549 10.30 1.03 0.09
C PRO A 549 9.22 2.03 -0.34
N VAL A 550 8.07 1.57 -0.84
CA VAL A 550 6.99 2.45 -1.37
C VAL A 550 5.60 2.10 -0.84
N SER A 551 5.46 1.13 0.08
CA SER A 551 4.17 0.57 0.51
C SER A 551 3.22 1.55 1.21
N ALA A 552 3.73 2.65 1.78
CA ALA A 552 2.94 3.64 2.51
C ALA A 552 2.90 5.00 1.80
N LEU A 553 3.15 5.03 0.49
CA LEU A 553 3.23 6.24 -0.30
C LEU A 553 2.06 6.37 -1.27
N ASP A 554 1.64 7.61 -1.51
CA ASP A 554 0.69 7.91 -2.59
C ASP A 554 1.28 7.56 -3.96
N VAL A 555 0.42 7.21 -4.90
CA VAL A 555 0.77 6.79 -6.26
C VAL A 555 1.77 7.75 -6.94
N SER A 556 1.55 9.08 -6.83
CA SER A 556 2.44 10.07 -7.45
C SER A 556 3.84 10.09 -6.85
N VAL A 557 3.96 9.93 -5.53
CA VAL A 557 5.23 9.87 -4.82
C VAL A 557 5.91 8.53 -5.06
N GLN A 558 5.15 7.45 -5.10
CA GLN A 558 5.61 6.11 -5.43
C GLN A 558 6.28 6.09 -6.81
N ALA A 559 5.62 6.64 -7.85
CA ALA A 559 6.20 6.76 -9.19
C ALA A 559 7.53 7.53 -9.20
N GLN A 560 7.62 8.63 -8.45
CA GLN A 560 8.87 9.40 -8.31
C GLN A 560 10.00 8.59 -7.68
N ILE A 561 9.73 7.81 -6.62
CA ILE A 561 10.74 6.95 -5.96
C ILE A 561 11.18 5.82 -6.89
N LEU A 562 10.26 5.19 -7.61
CA LEU A 562 10.58 4.11 -8.55
C LEU A 562 11.46 4.60 -9.70
N ASN A 563 11.15 5.76 -10.27
CA ASN A 563 11.99 6.39 -11.29
C ASN A 563 13.38 6.73 -10.75
N LEU A 564 13.46 7.28 -9.52
CA LEU A 564 14.72 7.59 -8.85
C LEU A 564 15.58 6.33 -8.62
N LEU A 565 14.99 5.23 -8.17
CA LEU A 565 15.72 3.96 -7.98
C LEU A 565 16.29 3.45 -9.29
N ARG A 566 15.53 3.53 -10.41
CA ARG A 566 16.00 3.17 -11.75
C ARG A 566 17.12 4.07 -12.24
N GLU A 567 17.00 5.39 -12.03
CA GLU A 567 18.04 6.34 -12.38
C GLU A 567 19.35 6.05 -11.67
N LEU A 568 19.29 5.86 -10.35
CA LEU A 568 20.44 5.49 -9.52
C LEU A 568 21.04 4.14 -9.91
N GLN A 569 20.21 3.15 -10.25
CA GLN A 569 20.68 1.87 -10.78
C GLN A 569 21.49 2.06 -12.06
N ARG A 570 20.95 2.83 -13.01
CA ARG A 570 21.60 3.08 -14.28
C ARG A 570 22.91 3.87 -14.15
N GLU A 571 22.91 4.93 -13.31
CA GLU A 571 24.07 5.81 -13.15
C GLU A 571 25.18 5.21 -12.29
N LYS A 572 24.81 4.49 -11.22
CA LYS A 572 25.76 4.00 -10.20
C LYS A 572 26.00 2.49 -10.29
N GLY A 573 25.28 1.75 -11.16
CA GLY A 573 25.41 0.29 -11.30
C GLY A 573 25.00 -0.49 -10.06
N ILE A 574 24.07 0.05 -9.24
CA ILE A 574 23.63 -0.58 -7.98
C ILE A 574 22.75 -1.79 -8.31
N GLY A 575 23.02 -2.95 -7.67
CA GLY A 575 22.07 -4.07 -7.65
C GLY A 575 21.00 -3.86 -6.60
N TYR A 576 19.77 -4.28 -6.88
CA TYR A 576 18.67 -4.24 -5.91
C TYR A 576 18.13 -5.63 -5.60
N LEU A 577 17.95 -5.93 -4.32
CA LEU A 577 17.02 -6.96 -3.86
C LEU A 577 15.76 -6.22 -3.38
N PHE A 578 14.73 -6.20 -4.22
CA PHE A 578 13.55 -5.40 -4.02
C PHE A 578 12.39 -6.24 -3.47
N ILE A 579 11.98 -5.99 -2.25
CA ILE A 579 10.90 -6.72 -1.57
C ILE A 579 9.65 -5.87 -1.60
N SER A 580 8.54 -6.42 -2.09
CA SER A 580 7.24 -5.76 -2.11
C SER A 580 6.10 -6.79 -2.07
N HIS A 581 4.94 -6.35 -1.62
CA HIS A 581 3.68 -7.07 -1.82
C HIS A 581 2.90 -6.55 -3.04
N ASP A 582 3.32 -5.42 -3.62
CA ASP A 582 2.72 -4.82 -4.81
C ASP A 582 3.37 -5.39 -6.09
N LEU A 583 2.61 -6.23 -6.80
CA LEU A 583 3.05 -6.88 -8.03
C LEU A 583 3.25 -5.91 -9.19
N ALA A 584 2.48 -4.82 -9.26
CA ALA A 584 2.60 -3.81 -10.30
C ALA A 584 3.94 -3.06 -10.18
N VAL A 585 4.32 -2.72 -8.95
CA VAL A 585 5.60 -2.09 -8.63
C VAL A 585 6.77 -3.00 -9.01
N VAL A 586 6.71 -4.28 -8.59
CA VAL A 586 7.78 -5.23 -8.88
C VAL A 586 7.91 -5.48 -10.36
N ARG A 587 6.80 -5.64 -11.07
CA ARG A 587 6.81 -5.79 -12.52
C ARG A 587 7.47 -4.61 -13.22
N HIS A 588 7.19 -3.38 -12.77
CA HIS A 588 7.77 -2.18 -13.34
C HIS A 588 9.29 -2.10 -13.12
N LEU A 589 9.80 -2.54 -11.96
CA LEU A 589 11.19 -2.32 -11.53
C LEU A 589 12.10 -3.55 -11.74
N ALA A 590 11.57 -4.77 -11.56
CA ALA A 590 12.38 -5.99 -11.48
C ALA A 590 12.74 -6.56 -12.85
N ASP A 591 13.96 -7.05 -12.97
CA ASP A 591 14.46 -7.83 -14.10
C ASP A 591 14.15 -9.32 -13.93
N SER A 592 14.32 -9.81 -12.70
CA SER A 592 14.00 -11.18 -12.27
C SER A 592 13.11 -11.12 -11.04
N VAL A 593 12.24 -12.10 -10.86
CA VAL A 593 11.32 -12.17 -9.72
C VAL A 593 11.32 -13.54 -9.07
N GLY A 594 11.17 -13.55 -7.74
CA GLY A 594 10.91 -14.73 -6.94
C GLY A 594 9.60 -14.57 -6.18
N VAL A 595 8.67 -15.50 -6.37
CA VAL A 595 7.40 -15.56 -5.67
C VAL A 595 7.56 -16.42 -4.42
N MET A 596 7.31 -15.83 -3.25
CA MET A 596 7.55 -16.47 -1.96
C MET A 596 6.24 -16.82 -1.24
N TYR A 597 6.11 -18.07 -0.80
CA TYR A 597 4.97 -18.55 -0.02
C TYR A 597 5.47 -19.39 1.18
N LEU A 598 5.04 -19.02 2.39
CA LEU A 598 5.39 -19.69 3.66
C LEU A 598 6.89 -20.10 3.73
N GLY A 599 7.78 -19.17 3.46
CA GLY A 599 9.22 -19.34 3.58
C GLY A 599 9.91 -19.99 2.36
N LYS A 600 9.19 -20.34 1.30
CA LYS A 600 9.74 -20.99 0.10
C LYS A 600 9.53 -20.16 -1.15
N LEU A 601 10.48 -20.20 -2.08
CA LEU A 601 10.27 -19.73 -3.45
C LEU A 601 9.48 -20.79 -4.21
N VAL A 602 8.27 -20.45 -4.62
CA VAL A 602 7.37 -21.33 -5.38
C VAL A 602 7.52 -21.16 -6.88
N GLU A 603 7.95 -19.96 -7.32
CA GLU A 603 8.20 -19.65 -8.71
C GLU A 603 9.31 -18.59 -8.81
N THR A 604 10.21 -18.71 -9.79
CA THR A 604 11.32 -17.76 -10.03
C THR A 604 11.65 -17.70 -11.51
N GLY A 605 11.97 -16.51 -12.00
CA GLY A 605 12.37 -16.34 -13.40
C GLY A 605 12.49 -14.88 -13.80
N PRO A 606 12.74 -14.61 -15.09
CA PRO A 606 12.63 -13.28 -15.65
C PRO A 606 11.25 -12.70 -15.37
N ALA A 607 11.18 -11.47 -14.88
CA ALA A 607 9.93 -10.87 -14.43
C ALA A 607 8.84 -10.88 -15.52
N GLU A 608 9.23 -10.56 -16.77
CA GLU A 608 8.32 -10.58 -17.92
C GLU A 608 7.67 -11.96 -18.12
N GLN A 609 8.43 -13.05 -17.97
CA GLN A 609 7.93 -14.41 -18.17
C GLN A 609 6.98 -14.82 -17.03
N VAL A 610 7.38 -14.60 -15.77
CA VAL A 610 6.58 -14.97 -14.60
C VAL A 610 5.25 -14.23 -14.57
N PHE A 611 5.24 -12.94 -14.92
CA PHE A 611 4.01 -12.14 -14.94
C PHE A 611 3.13 -12.40 -16.17
N ALA A 612 3.72 -12.72 -17.33
CA ALA A 612 2.94 -13.04 -18.53
C ALA A 612 2.38 -14.47 -18.50
N ARG A 613 3.14 -15.41 -17.93
CA ARG A 613 2.81 -16.84 -17.93
C ARG A 613 3.12 -17.45 -16.56
N PRO A 614 2.32 -17.15 -15.53
CA PRO A 614 2.51 -17.75 -14.21
C PRO A 614 2.28 -19.26 -14.29
N LEU A 615 3.25 -20.03 -13.82
CA LEU A 615 3.21 -21.51 -13.83
C LEU A 615 2.68 -22.07 -12.50
N HIS A 616 2.86 -21.33 -11.39
CA HIS A 616 2.37 -21.78 -10.10
C HIS A 616 0.95 -21.26 -9.84
N PRO A 617 -0.02 -22.10 -9.38
CA PRO A 617 -1.38 -21.64 -9.08
C PRO A 617 -1.44 -20.48 -8.05
N TYR A 618 -0.49 -20.39 -7.13
CA TYR A 618 -0.39 -19.28 -6.20
C TYR A 618 0.00 -17.96 -6.90
N THR A 619 0.98 -18.00 -7.82
CA THR A 619 1.37 -16.81 -8.60
C THR A 619 0.20 -16.31 -9.44
N ARG A 620 -0.52 -17.22 -10.08
CA ARG A 620 -1.74 -16.89 -10.85
C ARG A 620 -2.77 -16.23 -9.94
N GLY A 621 -3.09 -16.83 -8.78
CA GLY A 621 -4.04 -16.28 -7.84
C GLY A 621 -3.62 -14.91 -7.29
N LEU A 622 -2.32 -14.66 -7.06
CA LEU A 622 -1.82 -13.33 -6.69
C LEU A 622 -2.07 -12.31 -7.81
N LEU A 623 -1.79 -12.66 -9.06
CA LEU A 623 -2.03 -11.78 -10.22
C LEU A 623 -3.52 -11.49 -10.42
N ASP A 624 -4.37 -12.48 -10.19
CA ASP A 624 -5.82 -12.35 -10.30
C ASP A 624 -6.41 -11.45 -9.19
N THR A 625 -5.74 -11.29 -8.04
CA THR A 625 -6.18 -10.37 -6.98
C THR A 625 -5.79 -8.92 -7.23
N VAL A 626 -4.84 -8.66 -8.14
CA VAL A 626 -4.43 -7.29 -8.45
C VAL A 626 -5.50 -6.62 -9.30
N ASN A 627 -6.03 -5.53 -8.77
CA ASN A 627 -7.04 -4.74 -9.47
C ASN A 627 -6.40 -4.01 -10.65
N ALA A 628 -6.71 -4.44 -11.87
CA ALA A 628 -6.38 -3.64 -13.04
C ALA A 628 -7.11 -2.30 -12.97
N PRO A 629 -6.45 -1.16 -13.22
CA PRO A 629 -7.10 0.13 -13.20
C PRO A 629 -8.12 0.22 -14.35
N GLY A 630 -9.40 0.34 -14.01
CA GLY A 630 -10.49 0.56 -14.97
C GLY A 630 -11.79 -0.16 -14.59
N PRO A 631 -12.94 0.49 -14.79
CA PRO A 631 -14.25 -0.05 -14.44
C PRO A 631 -14.69 -1.23 -15.33
N ASP A 632 -14.13 -1.33 -16.53
CA ASP A 632 -14.42 -2.39 -17.50
C ASP A 632 -13.34 -3.48 -17.55
N ALA A 633 -12.37 -3.44 -16.63
CA ALA A 633 -11.39 -4.50 -16.50
C ALA A 633 -12.10 -5.82 -16.14
N ALA A 634 -11.67 -6.94 -16.76
CA ALA A 634 -12.21 -8.24 -16.41
C ALA A 634 -12.21 -8.46 -14.91
N PRO A 635 -13.24 -9.09 -14.33
CA PRO A 635 -13.24 -9.39 -12.91
C PRO A 635 -11.93 -10.11 -12.56
N ALA A 636 -11.37 -9.78 -11.41
CA ALA A 636 -10.28 -10.56 -10.86
C ALA A 636 -10.70 -12.03 -10.85
N GLY A 637 -9.80 -12.94 -11.20
CA GLY A 637 -10.07 -14.37 -11.10
C GLY A 637 -10.54 -14.73 -9.69
N ALA A 638 -10.94 -15.97 -9.47
CA ALA A 638 -11.37 -16.40 -8.15
C ALA A 638 -10.28 -16.10 -7.11
N PRO A 639 -10.61 -15.37 -6.03
CA PRO A 639 -9.63 -15.02 -5.00
C PRO A 639 -9.03 -16.28 -4.38
N LEU A 640 -7.79 -16.17 -3.95
CA LEU A 640 -7.14 -17.27 -3.22
C LEU A 640 -7.97 -17.64 -1.98
N ALA A 641 -8.45 -18.88 -1.93
CA ALA A 641 -9.32 -19.34 -0.87
C ALA A 641 -8.62 -19.36 0.49
N GLY A 642 -9.30 -18.88 1.53
CA GLY A 642 -8.88 -18.97 2.92
C GLY A 642 -7.64 -18.10 3.27
N GLU A 643 -7.26 -18.14 4.56
CA GLU A 643 -6.05 -17.49 5.06
C GLU A 643 -4.81 -18.37 4.88
N ALA A 644 -3.63 -17.74 4.82
CA ALA A 644 -2.36 -18.46 4.81
C ALA A 644 -2.21 -19.29 6.11
N PRO A 645 -1.82 -20.57 6.00
CA PRO A 645 -1.53 -21.39 7.17
C PRO A 645 -0.43 -20.82 8.03
N SER A 646 -0.40 -21.20 9.31
CA SER A 646 0.63 -20.74 10.24
C SER A 646 2.02 -21.25 9.82
N ALA A 647 3.01 -20.38 9.79
CA ALA A 647 4.40 -20.74 9.59
C ALA A 647 4.99 -21.61 10.72
N ALA A 648 4.30 -21.68 11.88
CA ALA A 648 4.66 -22.57 12.99
C ALA A 648 4.25 -24.02 12.74
N THR A 649 3.21 -24.25 11.93
CA THR A 649 2.69 -25.57 11.57
C THR A 649 2.40 -25.61 10.06
N PRO A 650 3.45 -25.53 9.22
CA PRO A 650 3.25 -25.52 7.77
C PRO A 650 2.64 -26.85 7.31
N PRO A 651 1.81 -26.85 6.26
CA PRO A 651 1.29 -28.08 5.67
C PRO A 651 2.41 -29.01 5.21
N SER A 652 2.19 -30.32 5.35
CA SER A 652 3.11 -31.35 4.82
C SER A 652 3.14 -31.33 3.29
N GLY A 653 4.21 -31.77 2.68
CA GLY A 653 4.38 -31.74 1.22
C GLY A 653 4.36 -30.32 0.65
N CYS A 654 3.55 -30.06 -0.36
CA CYS A 654 3.39 -28.72 -0.91
C CYS A 654 2.72 -27.80 0.12
N ARG A 655 3.40 -26.71 0.52
CA ARG A 655 2.89 -25.76 1.52
C ARG A 655 1.63 -25.02 1.08
N PHE A 656 1.39 -24.90 -0.24
CA PHE A 656 0.21 -24.25 -0.80
C PHE A 656 -1.00 -25.18 -0.94
N ARG A 657 -0.88 -26.49 -0.75
CA ARG A 657 -1.92 -27.51 -1.04
C ARG A 657 -3.29 -27.23 -0.40
N THR A 658 -3.33 -26.59 0.76
CA THR A 658 -4.58 -26.31 1.48
C THR A 658 -5.43 -25.19 0.85
N ARG A 659 -4.83 -24.43 -0.06
CA ARG A 659 -5.45 -23.31 -0.78
C ARG A 659 -5.40 -23.50 -2.31
N CYS A 660 -4.77 -24.59 -2.78
CA CYS A 660 -4.55 -24.84 -4.18
C CYS A 660 -5.80 -25.50 -4.80
N PRO A 661 -6.40 -24.92 -5.87
CA PRO A 661 -7.59 -25.49 -6.52
C PRO A 661 -7.30 -26.81 -7.24
N VAL A 662 -6.04 -27.09 -7.59
CA VAL A 662 -5.60 -28.29 -8.31
C VAL A 662 -4.82 -29.26 -7.41
N ALA A 663 -4.95 -29.17 -6.09
CA ALA A 663 -4.24 -30.02 -5.15
C ALA A 663 -4.68 -31.47 -5.26
N THR A 664 -3.70 -32.40 -5.25
CA THR A 664 -3.92 -33.84 -5.25
C THR A 664 -3.30 -34.50 -4.01
N ALA A 665 -3.48 -35.82 -3.85
CA ALA A 665 -2.87 -36.60 -2.77
C ALA A 665 -1.32 -36.52 -2.78
N LEU A 666 -0.70 -36.44 -3.97
CA LEU A 666 0.75 -36.25 -4.12
C LEU A 666 1.23 -34.97 -3.43
N CYS A 667 0.47 -33.88 -3.57
CA CYS A 667 0.79 -32.61 -2.94
C CYS A 667 0.77 -32.66 -1.41
N ALA A 668 0.09 -33.63 -0.80
CA ALA A 668 0.05 -33.79 0.65
C ALA A 668 1.24 -34.58 1.20
N THR A 669 1.83 -35.47 0.40
CA THR A 669 2.89 -36.38 0.83
C THR A 669 4.28 -35.95 0.42
N THR A 670 4.40 -35.28 -0.75
CA THR A 670 5.70 -34.99 -1.36
C THR A 670 5.81 -33.47 -1.62
N GLU A 671 6.96 -32.92 -1.26
CA GLU A 671 7.29 -31.55 -1.61
C GLU A 671 7.72 -31.46 -3.09
N PRO A 672 7.12 -30.53 -3.89
CA PRO A 672 7.51 -30.40 -5.28
C PRO A 672 8.93 -29.82 -5.41
N PRO A 673 9.84 -30.47 -6.16
CA PRO A 673 11.14 -29.91 -6.46
C PRO A 673 10.99 -28.75 -7.47
N PRO A 674 11.89 -27.74 -7.43
CA PRO A 674 11.95 -26.72 -8.47
C PRO A 674 12.31 -27.35 -9.83
N ALA A 675 11.53 -27.07 -10.86
CA ALA A 675 11.72 -27.55 -12.22
C ALA A 675 11.60 -26.40 -13.23
N GLU A 676 12.18 -26.57 -14.42
CA GLU A 676 12.05 -25.67 -15.58
C GLU A 676 11.23 -26.36 -16.67
N PRO A 677 9.89 -26.31 -16.61
CA PRO A 677 9.07 -27.14 -17.49
C PRO A 677 9.03 -26.67 -18.94
N GLU A 678 9.22 -25.36 -19.21
CA GLU A 678 9.01 -24.82 -20.56
C GLU A 678 10.15 -23.93 -21.06
N THR A 679 10.66 -23.02 -20.26
CA THR A 679 11.61 -21.99 -20.69
C THR A 679 12.80 -21.95 -19.75
N ALA A 680 14.01 -21.92 -20.30
CA ALA A 680 15.25 -21.84 -19.53
C ALA A 680 15.22 -20.60 -18.61
N GLY A 681 15.52 -20.81 -17.33
CA GLY A 681 15.55 -19.76 -16.31
C GLY A 681 14.20 -19.45 -15.66
N HIS A 682 13.08 -20.01 -16.11
CA HIS A 682 11.78 -19.94 -15.45
C HIS A 682 11.51 -21.22 -14.66
N ARG A 683 11.62 -21.14 -13.34
CA ARG A 683 11.52 -22.29 -12.41
C ARG A 683 10.25 -22.25 -11.61
N VAL A 684 9.61 -23.41 -11.43
CA VAL A 684 8.40 -23.56 -10.62
C VAL A 684 8.51 -24.78 -9.70
N ALA A 685 8.13 -24.63 -8.44
CA ALA A 685 8.02 -25.70 -7.46
C ALA A 685 6.56 -26.19 -7.36
N CYS A 686 6.08 -26.89 -8.37
CA CYS A 686 4.71 -27.41 -8.47
C CYS A 686 4.73 -28.79 -9.14
N HIS A 687 3.92 -29.76 -8.63
CA HIS A 687 3.73 -31.06 -9.29
C HIS A 687 2.90 -30.95 -10.55
N PHE A 688 2.02 -29.93 -10.63
CA PHE A 688 1.09 -29.70 -11.72
C PHE A 688 1.15 -28.22 -12.15
N PRO A 689 2.24 -27.81 -12.82
CA PRO A 689 2.34 -26.43 -13.33
C PRO A 689 1.18 -26.10 -14.26
N LEU A 690 0.74 -24.86 -14.26
CA LEU A 690 -0.29 -24.38 -15.18
C LEU A 690 0.28 -24.42 -16.61
N THR A 691 -0.40 -25.11 -17.53
CA THR A 691 -0.08 -25.16 -18.96
C THR A 691 -0.93 -24.16 -19.74
N VAL A 692 -0.50 -23.82 -20.96
CA VAL A 692 -1.20 -22.84 -21.83
C VAL A 692 -2.66 -23.22 -22.09
N GLU A 693 -2.98 -24.52 -22.18
CA GLU A 693 -4.33 -25.04 -22.43
C GLU A 693 -5.28 -24.86 -21.24
N ALA A 694 -4.74 -24.85 -20.00
CA ALA A 694 -5.55 -24.66 -18.79
C ALA A 694 -5.97 -23.19 -18.56
N VAL A 695 -5.31 -22.25 -19.22
CA VAL A 695 -5.57 -20.79 -19.10
C VAL A 695 -6.73 -20.34 -20.01
N SER A 696 -7.05 -21.10 -21.06
CA SER A 696 -8.10 -20.75 -22.03
C SER A 696 -9.51 -21.25 -21.64
N ASN A 697 -9.64 -22.11 -20.62
CA ASN A 697 -10.90 -22.77 -20.24
C ASN A 697 -11.39 -22.41 -18.82
N GLY A 698 -10.88 -21.32 -18.19
CA GLY A 698 -11.27 -20.88 -16.84
C GLY A 698 -11.98 -19.53 -16.81
#